data_7150a55b070f9f6e2854f5f271ceb912
#
_entry.id   7150a55b070f9f6e2854f5f271ceb912
#
_cell.length_a   1.000
_cell.length_b   1.000
_cell.length_c   1.000
_cell.angle_alpha   90.00
_cell.angle_beta   90.00
_cell.angle_gamma   90.00
#
_symmetry.space_group_name_H-M   'P 1'
#
loop_
_entity.id
_entity.type
_entity.pdbx_description
1 polymer ?
#
loop_
_entity_poly.entity_id
_entity_poly.type
_entity_poly.pdbx_seq_one_letter_code
_entity_poly.pdbx_strand_id
1 'polypeptide(L)'
;NRAPTLHRLGIQAFEPRLVEGRALKLHPLVCTAYNADFDGDQMAIHVPLSPEAQAEARFLMLSANNLLKPQDGHPVTVPTQDMILGSYYLTIVREDYKQIYETILEDENKQLAFNQLLEKPDAEEAVIVDESKPVETFNSWKTAFEYVLTLEKVKLNETKIPNENPITITTAERPVTLSIDSFLAKAKAVTKKKFLSPEEALLAYTTHVITLHERIMVEVTREFENGTRSKLIETTAGRIIFNDNIPQDLGFVDRNDPEKAFDYEIDFIVKKGQLGDIIARCIDTHGTSITAVMLDKIKATGYKYSTIGALTVSVSDINVPEAKPAILAEAEKKVEAITALYRFGQLTNEERYQQVIKIWADTSAQVTDAMLAHLGEFNPIYMMADSGARGSTNQIRQLAAMRGLMADTQGRTVEIPIRANFREGLNVLEYFISSHGARKGLTDTALRTADSGYLTRRLVDVSQDVIVREIDCGTDKYAEVEDIKDGNEVIEPLYDRIEGRTAWEDITDPATGELIAKGGELITPRQAEKIINAGISKVKIRSVLTCKSKIGVCAKCYGKNLATGTLVNIGEAVGIIAAQSIGEPGTQLTMRTFHAGGVASGSDITQGLPRIEELFEARRPKGVAIISEIEGTVRVNESKQKREVVITNDELGEAKTYSIPYGASIRVHDGDYIEKGGAITAGSINPNDILRINGPDAVQVYITREVQRTYRMQGVDINDKHVEVITRQMLRKVRIEDTGDTDLLIGSLTDRLEFDEANELAREKGGAEATASPV
;
A
#
# COMPACT_ATOMS: atom_id res chain seq x y z
N ASN A 1 1.95 -16.07 -24.46
CA ASN A 1 1.22 -14.87 -24.03
C ASN A 1 -0.22 -15.19 -23.67
N ARG A 2 -0.84 -14.29 -22.91
CA ARG A 2 -2.29 -14.27 -22.65
C ARG A 2 -2.89 -12.96 -23.18
N ALA A 3 -4.01 -13.02 -23.87
CA ALA A 3 -4.76 -11.85 -24.28
C ALA A 3 -5.80 -11.46 -23.19
N PRO A 4 -5.98 -10.15 -22.88
CA PRO A 4 -5.27 -9.00 -23.45
C PRO A 4 -3.87 -8.84 -22.85
N THR A 5 -2.87 -8.52 -23.68
CA THR A 5 -1.50 -8.24 -23.23
C THR A 5 -1.42 -6.78 -22.82
N LEU A 6 -1.59 -6.50 -21.53
CA LEU A 6 -1.67 -5.12 -20.99
C LEU A 6 -0.28 -4.47 -20.80
N HIS A 7 0.74 -5.29 -20.52
CA HIS A 7 2.10 -4.84 -20.28
C HIS A 7 3.12 -5.87 -20.80
N ARG A 8 4.42 -5.52 -20.79
CA ARG A 8 5.50 -6.39 -21.32
C ARG A 8 5.56 -7.77 -20.64
N LEU A 9 5.16 -7.90 -19.38
CA LEU A 9 5.14 -9.16 -18.64
C LEU A 9 4.00 -10.10 -19.06
N GLY A 10 3.09 -9.65 -19.91
CA GLY A 10 2.07 -10.49 -20.55
C GLY A 10 2.62 -11.42 -21.65
N ILE A 11 3.91 -11.27 -22.01
CA ILE A 11 4.65 -12.17 -22.93
C ILE A 11 5.94 -12.56 -22.23
N GLN A 12 6.11 -13.84 -21.92
CA GLN A 12 7.32 -14.35 -21.25
C GLN A 12 7.83 -15.61 -21.94
N ALA A 13 9.13 -15.87 -21.84
CA ALA A 13 9.76 -17.07 -22.32
C ALA A 13 9.92 -18.10 -21.19
N PHE A 14 9.74 -19.38 -21.55
CA PHE A 14 9.88 -20.52 -20.65
C PHE A 14 10.61 -21.66 -21.35
N GLU A 15 11.31 -22.47 -20.61
CA GLU A 15 11.81 -23.75 -21.07
C GLU A 15 10.67 -24.77 -21.00
N PRO A 16 10.33 -25.47 -22.14
CA PRO A 16 9.21 -26.37 -22.16
C PRO A 16 9.50 -27.70 -21.45
N ARG A 17 8.53 -28.20 -20.71
CA ARG A 17 8.47 -29.56 -20.20
C ARG A 17 7.28 -30.29 -20.78
N LEU A 18 7.49 -31.49 -21.28
CA LEU A 18 6.42 -32.34 -21.80
C LEU A 18 5.57 -32.89 -20.66
N VAL A 19 4.26 -32.76 -20.80
CA VAL A 19 3.26 -33.28 -19.84
C VAL A 19 2.16 -33.97 -20.60
N GLU A 20 1.47 -34.92 -19.99
CA GLU A 20 0.30 -35.55 -20.54
C GLU A 20 -0.91 -34.61 -20.53
N GLY A 21 -1.77 -34.71 -21.53
CA GLY A 21 -2.97 -33.90 -21.70
C GLY A 21 -2.82 -32.77 -22.73
N ARG A 22 -3.90 -32.02 -22.93
CA ARG A 22 -3.99 -30.95 -23.95
C ARG A 22 -3.89 -29.54 -23.35
N ALA A 23 -3.86 -29.42 -22.02
CA ALA A 23 -3.80 -28.15 -21.33
C ALA A 23 -2.35 -27.71 -21.07
N LEU A 24 -2.10 -26.41 -21.14
CA LEU A 24 -0.85 -25.81 -20.69
C LEU A 24 -0.81 -25.78 -19.15
N LYS A 25 0.29 -26.22 -18.56
CA LYS A 25 0.54 -26.09 -17.11
C LYS A 25 1.44 -24.87 -16.90
N LEU A 26 0.86 -23.80 -16.35
CA LEU A 26 1.57 -22.57 -16.08
C LEU A 26 2.09 -22.55 -14.62
N HIS A 27 3.29 -22.02 -14.41
CA HIS A 27 3.83 -21.84 -13.07
C HIS A 27 2.99 -20.84 -12.27
N PRO A 28 2.56 -21.17 -11.04
CA PRO A 28 1.64 -20.33 -10.26
C PRO A 28 2.13 -18.89 -10.00
N LEU A 29 3.44 -18.69 -9.80
CA LEU A 29 4.00 -17.37 -9.50
C LEU A 29 3.91 -16.38 -10.67
N VAL A 30 3.77 -16.84 -11.91
CA VAL A 30 3.62 -15.95 -13.07
C VAL A 30 2.16 -15.63 -13.40
N CYS A 31 1.20 -16.26 -12.74
CA CYS A 31 -0.23 -15.99 -12.95
C CYS A 31 -0.58 -14.52 -12.72
N THR A 32 0.06 -13.87 -11.74
CA THR A 32 -0.12 -12.44 -11.44
C THR A 32 0.31 -11.57 -12.61
N ALA A 33 1.46 -11.87 -13.23
CA ALA A 33 2.00 -11.13 -14.37
C ALA A 33 1.10 -11.23 -15.62
N TYR A 34 0.51 -12.39 -15.86
CA TYR A 34 -0.43 -12.61 -16.94
C TYR A 34 -1.87 -12.18 -16.62
N ASN A 35 -2.16 -11.87 -15.36
CA ASN A 35 -3.53 -11.74 -14.84
C ASN A 35 -4.38 -12.96 -15.23
N ALA A 36 -3.80 -14.18 -15.10
CA ALA A 36 -4.39 -15.44 -15.50
C ALA A 36 -4.82 -16.27 -14.29
N ASP A 37 -5.92 -16.99 -14.45
CA ASP A 37 -6.37 -18.02 -13.54
C ASP A 37 -6.63 -19.34 -14.29
N PHE A 38 -7.03 -20.38 -13.59
CA PHE A 38 -7.19 -21.71 -14.17
C PHE A 38 -8.67 -22.10 -14.38
N ASP A 39 -9.53 -21.12 -14.64
CA ASP A 39 -10.98 -21.30 -14.85
C ASP A 39 -11.36 -21.55 -16.32
N GLY A 40 -10.37 -21.67 -17.21
CA GLY A 40 -10.57 -21.87 -18.65
C GLY A 40 -9.90 -20.82 -19.53
N ASP A 41 -9.00 -20.01 -18.95
CA ASP A 41 -8.20 -19.04 -19.69
C ASP A 41 -7.43 -19.70 -20.84
N GLN A 42 -7.38 -19.02 -21.99
CA GLN A 42 -6.61 -19.44 -23.14
C GLN A 42 -5.28 -18.70 -23.23
N MET A 43 -4.22 -19.41 -23.61
CA MET A 43 -2.90 -18.85 -23.84
C MET A 43 -2.34 -19.31 -25.18
N ALA A 44 -1.47 -18.51 -25.78
CA ALA A 44 -0.78 -18.86 -27.02
C ALA A 44 0.70 -19.15 -26.79
N ILE A 45 1.24 -20.15 -27.51
CA ILE A 45 2.66 -20.49 -27.53
C ILE A 45 3.24 -20.00 -28.85
N HIS A 46 4.40 -19.33 -28.78
CA HIS A 46 5.18 -18.90 -29.93
C HIS A 46 6.56 -19.55 -29.86
N VAL A 47 7.03 -20.10 -30.98
CA VAL A 47 8.35 -20.73 -31.07
C VAL A 47 9.30 -19.83 -31.84
N PRO A 48 10.38 -19.31 -31.20
CA PRO A 48 11.37 -18.49 -31.91
C PRO A 48 12.18 -19.35 -32.88
N LEU A 49 12.24 -18.92 -34.15
CA LEU A 49 12.84 -19.72 -35.22
C LEU A 49 14.30 -19.35 -35.47
N SER A 50 14.65 -18.05 -35.41
CA SER A 50 16.04 -17.60 -35.67
C SER A 50 16.91 -17.66 -34.40
N PRO A 51 18.25 -17.82 -34.55
CA PRO A 51 19.16 -17.79 -33.40
C PRO A 51 19.10 -16.48 -32.61
N GLU A 52 18.90 -15.35 -33.29
CA GLU A 52 18.75 -14.04 -32.68
C GLU A 52 17.49 -13.98 -31.82
N ALA A 53 16.35 -14.44 -32.33
CA ALA A 53 15.09 -14.51 -31.59
C ALA A 53 15.19 -15.46 -30.38
N GLN A 54 15.90 -16.57 -30.51
CA GLN A 54 16.17 -17.48 -29.40
C GLN A 54 17.05 -16.84 -28.33
N ALA A 55 18.06 -16.07 -28.73
CA ALA A 55 18.93 -15.33 -27.81
C ALA A 55 18.12 -14.26 -27.05
N GLU A 56 17.30 -13.47 -27.73
CA GLU A 56 16.42 -12.48 -27.09
C GLU A 56 15.43 -13.15 -26.13
N ALA A 57 14.83 -14.27 -26.51
CA ALA A 57 13.92 -15.02 -25.63
C ALA A 57 14.62 -15.47 -24.35
N ARG A 58 15.87 -15.93 -24.41
CA ARG A 58 16.64 -16.39 -23.25
C ARG A 58 17.16 -15.26 -22.37
N PHE A 59 17.66 -14.19 -22.96
CA PHE A 59 18.32 -13.12 -22.19
C PHE A 59 17.33 -12.05 -21.71
N LEU A 60 16.33 -11.68 -22.52
CA LEU A 60 15.41 -10.59 -22.21
C LEU A 60 14.04 -11.06 -21.71
N MET A 61 13.49 -12.15 -22.28
CA MET A 61 12.09 -12.53 -22.03
C MET A 61 11.93 -13.66 -21.02
N LEU A 62 13.02 -14.32 -20.59
CA LEU A 62 12.92 -15.43 -19.64
C LEU A 62 12.23 -14.96 -18.34
N SER A 63 11.26 -15.75 -17.88
CA SER A 63 10.46 -15.42 -16.68
C SER A 63 11.34 -15.20 -15.44
N ALA A 64 12.40 -15.98 -15.26
CA ALA A 64 13.33 -15.82 -14.14
C ALA A 64 14.09 -14.49 -14.13
N ASN A 65 14.24 -13.82 -15.27
CA ASN A 65 14.91 -12.52 -15.39
C ASN A 65 13.94 -11.34 -15.23
N ASN A 66 12.63 -11.58 -15.27
CA ASN A 66 11.58 -10.57 -15.23
C ASN A 66 10.76 -10.69 -13.93
N LEU A 67 11.43 -10.59 -12.79
CA LEU A 67 10.82 -10.71 -11.47
C LEU A 67 10.23 -9.39 -10.95
N LEU A 68 10.65 -8.23 -11.50
CA LEU A 68 10.24 -6.90 -11.08
C LEU A 68 9.20 -6.30 -12.05
N LYS A 69 8.25 -5.54 -11.50
CA LYS A 69 7.30 -4.77 -12.29
C LYS A 69 7.96 -3.51 -12.86
N PRO A 70 7.75 -3.19 -14.14
CA PRO A 70 8.22 -1.93 -14.69
C PRO A 70 7.47 -0.70 -14.16
N GLN A 71 6.32 -0.87 -13.51
CA GLN A 71 5.44 0.15 -12.98
C GLN A 71 5.98 0.83 -11.72
N ASP A 72 6.40 0.06 -10.74
CA ASP A 72 6.82 0.50 -9.42
C ASP A 72 8.21 -0.02 -8.99
N GLY A 73 8.73 -1.03 -9.69
CA GLY A 73 9.99 -1.68 -9.33
C GLY A 73 9.85 -2.77 -8.25
N HIS A 74 8.65 -3.01 -7.74
CA HIS A 74 8.41 -4.08 -6.77
C HIS A 74 8.32 -5.46 -7.45
N PRO A 75 8.58 -6.55 -6.71
CA PRO A 75 8.45 -7.90 -7.26
C PRO A 75 7.04 -8.19 -7.78
N VAL A 76 6.93 -8.75 -8.99
CA VAL A 76 5.66 -9.22 -9.56
C VAL A 76 5.36 -10.66 -9.14
N THR A 77 6.41 -11.47 -8.95
CA THR A 77 6.34 -12.90 -8.63
C THR A 77 6.21 -13.14 -7.12
N VAL A 78 5.30 -12.40 -6.48
CA VAL A 78 5.01 -12.60 -5.06
C VAL A 78 4.09 -13.81 -4.90
N PRO A 79 4.35 -14.70 -3.91
CA PRO A 79 3.43 -15.76 -3.56
C PRO A 79 2.00 -15.26 -3.34
N THR A 80 1.01 -16.06 -3.71
CA THR A 80 -0.41 -15.73 -3.61
C THR A 80 -1.20 -16.85 -2.95
N GLN A 81 -2.39 -16.52 -2.43
CA GLN A 81 -3.36 -17.47 -1.90
C GLN A 81 -2.75 -18.51 -0.93
N ASP A 82 -2.82 -19.80 -1.23
CA ASP A 82 -2.35 -20.88 -0.36
C ASP A 82 -0.85 -20.81 -0.04
N MET A 83 -0.04 -20.23 -0.92
CA MET A 83 1.40 -20.03 -0.65
C MET A 83 1.62 -19.03 0.48
N ILE A 84 0.84 -17.94 0.51
CA ILE A 84 0.87 -16.96 1.61
C ILE A 84 0.33 -17.59 2.89
N LEU A 85 -0.82 -18.26 2.78
CA LEU A 85 -1.49 -18.86 3.93
C LEU A 85 -0.61 -19.90 4.62
N GLY A 86 0.10 -20.75 3.85
CA GLY A 86 1.04 -21.71 4.39
C GLY A 86 2.26 -21.05 5.06
N SER A 87 2.80 -19.99 4.47
CA SER A 87 3.92 -19.23 5.06
C SER A 87 3.48 -18.50 6.35
N TYR A 88 2.29 -17.92 6.36
CA TYR A 88 1.69 -17.31 7.53
C TYR A 88 1.47 -18.34 8.64
N TYR A 89 0.91 -19.49 8.31
CA TYR A 89 0.66 -20.58 9.24
C TYR A 89 1.96 -21.11 9.89
N LEU A 90 3.07 -21.15 9.15
CA LEU A 90 4.38 -21.52 9.69
C LEU A 90 4.94 -20.52 10.69
N THR A 91 4.66 -19.24 10.51
CA THR A 91 5.28 -18.14 11.28
C THR A 91 4.45 -17.63 12.45
N ILE A 92 3.15 -18.01 12.51
CA ILE A 92 2.27 -17.67 13.63
C ILE A 92 2.71 -18.43 14.88
N VAL A 93 2.56 -17.80 16.05
CA VAL A 93 2.91 -18.37 17.34
C VAL A 93 1.63 -18.68 18.11
N ARG A 94 1.53 -19.86 18.64
CA ARG A 94 0.43 -20.27 19.51
C ARG A 94 0.94 -20.55 20.91
N GLU A 95 0.28 -19.96 21.88
CA GLU A 95 0.55 -20.19 23.29
C GLU A 95 -0.68 -20.86 23.92
N ASP A 96 -0.51 -22.12 24.33
CA ASP A 96 -1.57 -22.84 25.05
C ASP A 96 -1.34 -22.68 26.54
N TYR A 97 -1.96 -21.68 27.14
CA TYR A 97 -1.82 -21.38 28.56
C TYR A 97 -2.34 -22.51 29.47
N LYS A 98 -3.32 -23.27 29.01
CA LYS A 98 -3.82 -24.43 29.76
C LYS A 98 -2.77 -25.53 29.80
N GLN A 99 -2.14 -25.83 28.68
CA GLN A 99 -1.04 -26.80 28.60
C GLN A 99 0.17 -26.33 29.42
N ILE A 100 0.47 -25.04 29.41
CA ILE A 100 1.53 -24.44 30.25
C ILE A 100 1.22 -24.69 31.73
N TYR A 101 -0.01 -24.43 32.16
CA TYR A 101 -0.46 -24.66 33.54
C TYR A 101 -0.36 -26.13 33.92
N GLU A 102 -0.87 -27.04 33.11
CA GLU A 102 -0.80 -28.49 33.34
C GLU A 102 0.67 -28.97 33.42
N THR A 103 1.53 -28.49 32.53
CA THR A 103 2.97 -28.81 32.50
C THR A 103 3.72 -28.36 33.76
N ILE A 104 3.34 -27.20 34.34
CA ILE A 104 3.92 -26.74 35.62
C ILE A 104 3.36 -27.58 36.78
N LEU A 105 2.10 -27.96 36.74
CA LEU A 105 1.44 -28.74 37.78
C LEU A 105 1.98 -30.16 37.91
N GLU A 106 2.35 -30.78 36.81
CA GLU A 106 2.83 -32.17 36.76
C GLU A 106 4.30 -32.35 37.20
N ASP A 107 5.12 -31.28 37.17
CA ASP A 107 6.54 -31.30 37.43
C ASP A 107 6.92 -30.46 38.67
N GLU A 108 7.28 -31.14 39.79
CA GLU A 108 7.68 -30.47 41.02
C GLU A 108 8.86 -29.52 40.87
N ASN A 109 9.84 -29.86 39.99
CA ASN A 109 10.97 -28.97 39.70
C ASN A 109 10.55 -27.71 39.00
N LYS A 110 9.58 -27.79 38.08
CA LYS A 110 9.02 -26.61 37.40
C LYS A 110 8.20 -25.76 38.35
N GLN A 111 7.44 -26.38 39.26
CA GLN A 111 6.71 -25.64 40.31
C GLN A 111 7.68 -24.84 41.19
N LEU A 112 8.81 -25.49 41.61
CA LEU A 112 9.82 -24.82 42.42
C LEU A 112 10.49 -23.67 41.64
N ALA A 113 10.88 -23.91 40.40
CA ALA A 113 11.48 -22.90 39.52
C ALA A 113 10.51 -21.73 39.27
N PHE A 114 9.21 -22.00 39.08
CA PHE A 114 8.20 -20.97 38.89
C PHE A 114 8.05 -20.10 40.16
N ASN A 115 7.97 -20.71 41.34
CA ASN A 115 7.95 -19.97 42.59
C ASN A 115 9.19 -19.06 42.76
N GLN A 116 10.38 -19.58 42.46
CA GLN A 116 11.61 -18.78 42.50
C GLN A 116 11.62 -17.58 41.52
N LEU A 117 11.03 -17.77 40.34
CA LEU A 117 10.87 -16.66 39.37
C LEU A 117 9.82 -15.64 39.82
N LEU A 118 8.77 -16.05 40.48
CA LEU A 118 7.78 -15.11 41.02
C LEU A 118 8.36 -14.22 42.12
N GLU A 119 9.32 -14.74 42.89
CA GLU A 119 9.97 -13.99 43.99
C GLU A 119 11.09 -13.03 43.51
N LYS A 120 11.58 -13.16 42.28
CA LYS A 120 12.58 -12.25 41.72
C LYS A 120 11.93 -10.94 41.26
N PRO A 121 12.35 -9.77 41.76
CA PRO A 121 11.90 -8.49 41.23
C PRO A 121 12.48 -8.29 39.83
N ASP A 122 11.64 -8.01 38.85
CA ASP A 122 12.11 -7.58 37.55
C ASP A 122 12.54 -6.11 37.66
N ALA A 123 13.77 -5.82 37.30
CA ALA A 123 14.40 -4.49 37.47
C ALA A 123 13.74 -3.38 36.61
N GLU A 124 12.90 -3.74 35.65
CA GLU A 124 12.24 -2.81 34.72
C GLU A 124 10.72 -2.68 34.92
N GLU A 125 10.10 -3.56 35.68
CA GLU A 125 8.65 -3.52 35.95
C GLU A 125 8.35 -3.07 37.39
N ALA A 126 8.65 -1.84 37.73
CA ALA A 126 7.90 -1.15 38.76
C ALA A 126 6.48 -0.95 38.20
N VAL A 127 5.58 -1.93 38.43
CA VAL A 127 4.16 -1.75 38.14
C VAL A 127 3.74 -0.50 38.86
N ILE A 128 3.48 0.57 38.13
CA ILE A 128 2.75 1.74 38.64
C ILE A 128 1.35 1.19 38.91
N VAL A 129 1.11 0.74 40.14
CA VAL A 129 -0.21 0.34 40.60
C VAL A 129 -1.06 1.59 40.53
N ASP A 130 -1.89 1.68 39.53
CA ASP A 130 -2.91 2.72 39.48
C ASP A 130 -3.89 2.43 40.61
N GLU A 131 -3.79 3.20 41.69
CA GLU A 131 -4.61 3.04 42.90
C GLU A 131 -6.13 3.10 42.61
N SER A 132 -6.52 3.50 41.42
CA SER A 132 -7.91 3.54 40.96
C SER A 132 -8.44 2.18 40.43
N LYS A 133 -7.57 1.17 40.18
CA LYS A 133 -7.96 -0.13 39.66
C LYS A 133 -8.01 -1.22 40.75
N PRO A 134 -9.02 -2.09 40.76
CA PRO A 134 -9.09 -3.21 41.70
C PRO A 134 -7.94 -4.19 41.46
N VAL A 135 -7.23 -4.55 42.52
CA VAL A 135 -6.19 -5.56 42.54
C VAL A 135 -6.75 -6.88 43.02
N GLU A 136 -6.68 -7.94 42.21
CA GLU A 136 -7.11 -9.27 42.57
C GLU A 136 -6.02 -9.97 43.41
N THR A 137 -6.39 -10.50 44.59
CA THR A 137 -5.46 -11.15 45.52
C THR A 137 -5.68 -12.66 45.60
N PHE A 138 -4.61 -13.44 45.48
CA PHE A 138 -4.65 -14.90 45.49
C PHE A 138 -3.68 -15.47 46.51
N ASN A 139 -4.13 -16.54 47.21
CA ASN A 139 -3.34 -17.21 48.22
C ASN A 139 -2.29 -18.18 47.65
N SER A 140 -2.34 -18.46 46.36
CA SER A 140 -1.39 -19.31 45.67
C SER A 140 -1.30 -18.97 44.17
N TRP A 141 -0.18 -19.27 43.53
CA TRP A 141 -0.03 -19.13 42.10
C TRP A 141 -1.02 -20.00 41.31
N LYS A 142 -1.42 -21.15 41.86
CA LYS A 142 -2.37 -22.06 41.22
C LYS A 142 -3.74 -21.40 41.06
N THR A 143 -4.27 -20.81 42.09
CA THR A 143 -5.57 -20.10 42.07
C THR A 143 -5.50 -18.83 41.20
N ALA A 144 -4.35 -18.14 41.18
CA ALA A 144 -4.13 -17.03 40.29
C ALA A 144 -4.12 -17.49 38.84
N PHE A 145 -3.46 -18.61 38.50
CA PHE A 145 -3.41 -19.14 37.13
C PHE A 145 -4.79 -19.62 36.66
N GLU A 146 -5.53 -20.30 37.52
CA GLU A 146 -6.94 -20.71 37.26
C GLU A 146 -7.82 -19.49 36.95
N TYR A 147 -7.66 -18.40 37.71
CA TYR A 147 -8.36 -17.15 37.45
C TYR A 147 -7.98 -16.58 36.08
N VAL A 148 -6.69 -16.49 35.79
CA VAL A 148 -6.19 -15.99 34.48
C VAL A 148 -6.76 -16.84 33.34
N LEU A 149 -6.85 -18.17 33.49
CA LEU A 149 -7.46 -19.06 32.49
C LEU A 149 -8.96 -18.84 32.31
N THR A 150 -9.65 -18.20 33.25
CA THR A 150 -11.09 -17.86 33.11
C THR A 150 -11.30 -16.60 32.26
N LEU A 151 -10.31 -15.77 32.07
CA LEU A 151 -10.41 -14.56 31.26
C LEU A 151 -10.68 -14.93 29.79
N GLU A 152 -11.58 -14.19 29.14
CA GLU A 152 -12.03 -14.54 27.76
C GLU A 152 -10.89 -14.60 26.76
N LYS A 153 -9.91 -13.68 26.87
CA LYS A 153 -8.77 -13.61 25.96
C LYS A 153 -7.81 -14.79 26.09
N VAL A 154 -7.62 -15.29 27.30
CA VAL A 154 -6.82 -16.51 27.52
C VAL A 154 -7.56 -17.75 27.03
N LYS A 155 -8.87 -17.78 27.15
CA LYS A 155 -9.69 -18.87 26.57
C LYS A 155 -9.62 -18.93 25.06
N LEU A 156 -9.46 -17.77 24.39
CA LEU A 156 -9.31 -17.67 22.94
C LEU A 156 -7.86 -17.87 22.46
N ASN A 157 -6.91 -18.15 23.37
CA ASN A 157 -5.47 -18.29 23.09
C ASN A 157 -4.87 -17.04 22.39
N GLU A 158 -5.30 -15.85 22.77
CA GLU A 158 -4.73 -14.60 22.26
C GLU A 158 -3.35 -14.35 22.88
N THR A 159 -2.40 -13.90 22.04
CA THR A 159 -1.01 -13.60 22.45
C THR A 159 -0.86 -12.31 23.24
N LYS A 160 -1.86 -11.43 23.22
CA LYS A 160 -1.87 -10.15 23.97
C LYS A 160 -3.12 -10.04 24.83
N ILE A 161 -2.93 -10.13 26.13
CA ILE A 161 -3.97 -9.86 27.12
C ILE A 161 -3.85 -8.38 27.51
N PRO A 162 -4.88 -7.56 27.40
CA PRO A 162 -4.82 -6.21 27.94
C PRO A 162 -4.55 -6.25 29.45
N ASN A 163 -3.61 -5.47 29.90
CA ASN A 163 -3.26 -5.28 31.31
C ASN A 163 -4.39 -4.52 32.03
N GLU A 164 -5.52 -5.17 32.29
CA GLU A 164 -6.64 -4.47 32.92
C GLU A 164 -6.47 -4.38 34.43
N ASN A 165 -6.04 -5.47 35.09
CA ASN A 165 -5.87 -5.47 36.56
C ASN A 165 -4.61 -6.26 36.96
N PRO A 166 -3.73 -5.69 37.80
CA PRO A 166 -2.63 -6.44 38.38
C PRO A 166 -3.14 -7.51 39.35
N ILE A 167 -2.41 -8.63 39.43
CA ILE A 167 -2.68 -9.72 40.37
C ILE A 167 -1.66 -9.71 41.50
N THR A 168 -2.11 -9.91 42.74
CA THR A 168 -1.24 -10.10 43.90
C THR A 168 -1.27 -11.53 44.34
N ILE A 169 -0.09 -12.16 44.43
CA ILE A 169 0.04 -13.57 44.84
C ILE A 169 0.82 -13.63 46.17
N THR A 170 0.32 -14.31 47.14
CA THR A 170 1.05 -14.56 48.38
C THR A 170 2.00 -15.72 48.16
N THR A 171 3.29 -15.43 48.09
CA THR A 171 4.36 -16.44 48.05
C THR A 171 4.80 -16.82 49.46
N ALA A 172 5.71 -17.78 49.61
CA ALA A 172 6.20 -18.23 50.93
C ALA A 172 6.93 -17.10 51.71
N GLU A 173 7.51 -16.13 51.01
CA GLU A 173 8.32 -15.08 51.63
C GLU A 173 7.58 -13.73 51.73
N ARG A 174 6.77 -13.36 50.71
CA ARG A 174 6.09 -12.05 50.65
C ARG A 174 4.95 -12.06 49.61
N PRO A 175 3.97 -11.12 49.71
CA PRO A 175 3.05 -10.88 48.63
C PRO A 175 3.76 -10.19 47.45
N VAL A 176 3.54 -10.70 46.24
CA VAL A 176 4.12 -10.20 45.00
C VAL A 176 2.99 -9.72 44.09
N THR A 177 3.05 -8.46 43.67
CA THR A 177 2.08 -7.90 42.72
C THR A 177 2.71 -7.84 41.32
N LEU A 178 2.03 -8.43 40.36
CA LEU A 178 2.47 -8.59 38.96
C LEU A 178 1.35 -8.25 38.00
N SER A 179 1.73 -7.76 36.81
CA SER A 179 0.79 -7.75 35.69
C SER A 179 0.50 -9.18 35.24
N ILE A 180 -0.66 -9.41 34.62
CA ILE A 180 -1.01 -10.74 34.08
C ILE A 180 0.02 -11.17 33.03
N ASP A 181 0.48 -10.25 32.19
CA ASP A 181 1.49 -10.54 31.17
C ASP A 181 2.82 -10.98 31.77
N SER A 182 3.30 -10.30 32.82
CA SER A 182 4.51 -10.67 33.55
C SER A 182 4.37 -12.04 34.21
N PHE A 183 3.23 -12.33 34.83
CA PHE A 183 2.93 -13.64 35.42
C PHE A 183 2.98 -14.77 34.40
N LEU A 184 2.34 -14.56 33.25
CA LEU A 184 2.34 -15.53 32.15
C LEU A 184 3.73 -15.67 31.50
N ALA A 185 4.49 -14.57 31.37
CA ALA A 185 5.86 -14.63 30.84
C ALA A 185 6.78 -15.47 31.73
N LYS A 186 6.66 -15.39 33.06
CA LYS A 186 7.41 -16.23 34.00
C LYS A 186 6.98 -17.71 33.90
N ALA A 187 5.69 -18.00 33.73
CA ALA A 187 5.21 -19.36 33.52
C ALA A 187 5.76 -19.97 32.22
N LYS A 188 5.75 -19.19 31.14
CA LYS A 188 6.34 -19.61 29.86
C LYS A 188 7.83 -19.89 29.96
N ALA A 189 8.59 -19.07 30.69
CA ALA A 189 10.04 -19.26 30.85
C ALA A 189 10.41 -20.61 31.47
N VAL A 190 9.56 -21.13 32.37
CA VAL A 190 9.78 -22.44 33.03
C VAL A 190 9.39 -23.63 32.15
N THR A 191 8.44 -23.44 31.24
CA THR A 191 7.91 -24.55 30.41
C THR A 191 8.60 -24.69 29.07
N LYS A 192 9.39 -23.70 28.61
CA LYS A 192 10.08 -23.75 27.31
C LYS A 192 11.00 -24.95 27.19
N LYS A 193 10.79 -25.75 26.16
CA LYS A 193 11.69 -26.88 25.80
C LYS A 193 12.96 -26.35 25.17
N LYS A 194 14.11 -26.95 25.53
CA LYS A 194 15.45 -26.57 25.03
C LYS A 194 15.99 -27.67 24.14
N PHE A 195 16.51 -27.28 22.97
CA PHE A 195 17.12 -28.16 21.98
C PHE A 195 18.57 -27.71 21.67
N LEU A 196 19.44 -28.65 21.44
CA LEU A 196 20.86 -28.38 21.16
C LEU A 196 21.12 -28.03 19.70
N SER A 197 20.19 -28.35 18.80
CA SER A 197 20.32 -27.98 17.39
C SER A 197 18.96 -27.77 16.74
N PRO A 198 18.88 -27.03 15.60
CA PRO A 198 17.67 -26.91 14.81
C PRO A 198 17.14 -28.26 14.30
N GLU A 199 18.04 -29.18 13.92
CA GLU A 199 17.70 -30.53 13.44
C GLU A 199 17.00 -31.33 14.54
N GLU A 200 17.50 -31.26 15.79
CA GLU A 200 16.88 -31.93 16.93
C GLU A 200 15.44 -31.38 17.18
N ALA A 201 15.24 -30.06 17.07
CA ALA A 201 13.94 -29.47 17.19
C ALA A 201 12.97 -29.94 16.07
N LEU A 202 13.46 -30.05 14.83
CA LEU A 202 12.69 -30.60 13.72
C LEU A 202 12.37 -32.09 13.89
N LEU A 203 13.30 -32.88 14.45
CA LEU A 203 13.04 -34.28 14.80
C LEU A 203 11.97 -34.38 15.89
N ALA A 204 12.01 -33.53 16.93
CA ALA A 204 11.00 -33.45 17.96
C ALA A 204 9.60 -33.06 17.40
N TYR A 205 9.58 -32.20 16.39
CA TYR A 205 8.34 -31.87 15.65
C TYR A 205 7.81 -33.11 14.88
N THR A 206 8.66 -33.79 14.12
CA THR A 206 8.24 -34.99 13.36
C THR A 206 7.79 -36.14 14.22
N THR A 207 8.32 -36.26 15.45
CA THR A 207 7.90 -37.24 16.47
C THR A 207 6.72 -36.75 17.32
N HIS A 208 6.12 -35.61 17.02
CA HIS A 208 4.99 -35.00 17.74
C HIS A 208 5.26 -34.68 19.22
N VAL A 209 6.51 -34.49 19.61
CA VAL A 209 6.90 -34.04 20.97
C VAL A 209 6.60 -32.53 21.14
N ILE A 210 6.74 -31.76 20.05
CA ILE A 210 6.41 -30.34 19.98
C ILE A 210 5.44 -30.07 18.83
N THR A 211 4.64 -28.99 18.98
CA THR A 211 3.78 -28.50 17.90
C THR A 211 4.51 -27.50 17.00
N LEU A 212 3.95 -27.21 15.85
CA LEU A 212 4.54 -26.29 14.88
C LEU A 212 4.69 -24.85 15.41
N HIS A 213 3.76 -24.42 16.25
CA HIS A 213 3.59 -23.05 16.71
C HIS A 213 4.09 -22.79 18.13
N GLU A 214 4.51 -23.87 18.85
CA GLU A 214 5.01 -23.79 20.22
C GLU A 214 6.35 -23.06 20.26
N ARG A 215 6.54 -22.14 21.20
CA ARG A 215 7.81 -21.45 21.42
C ARG A 215 8.81 -22.39 22.11
N ILE A 216 9.96 -22.53 21.52
CA ILE A 216 11.08 -23.37 21.96
C ILE A 216 12.37 -22.55 22.04
N MET A 217 13.33 -23.06 22.82
CA MET A 217 14.69 -22.51 22.85
C MET A 217 15.60 -23.44 22.06
N VAL A 218 16.32 -22.91 21.09
CA VAL A 218 17.22 -23.67 20.22
C VAL A 218 18.61 -23.05 20.26
N GLU A 219 19.64 -23.85 20.40
CA GLU A 219 21.00 -23.39 20.29
C GLU A 219 21.39 -23.29 18.81
N VAL A 220 21.70 -22.08 18.40
CA VAL A 220 22.15 -21.79 17.02
C VAL A 220 23.64 -21.48 17.06
N THR A 221 24.39 -22.21 16.24
CA THR A 221 25.83 -22.05 16.09
C THR A 221 26.14 -21.29 14.80
N ARG A 222 26.96 -20.25 14.90
CA ARG A 222 27.44 -19.50 13.74
C ARG A 222 28.94 -19.29 13.75
N GLU A 223 29.53 -19.23 12.56
CA GLU A 223 30.94 -18.94 12.35
C GLU A 223 31.14 -17.43 12.21
N PHE A 224 32.03 -16.88 13.01
CA PHE A 224 32.48 -15.50 12.96
C PHE A 224 33.98 -15.46 12.67
N GLU A 225 34.53 -14.32 12.29
CA GLU A 225 35.98 -14.13 12.09
C GLU A 225 36.82 -14.54 13.31
N ASN A 226 36.27 -14.45 14.51
CA ASN A 226 36.89 -14.79 15.77
C ASN A 226 36.63 -16.24 16.26
N GLY A 227 36.09 -17.11 15.42
CA GLY A 227 35.73 -18.49 15.74
C GLY A 227 34.24 -18.76 15.83
N THR A 228 33.90 -20.03 16.01
CA THR A 228 32.52 -20.51 16.11
C THR A 228 31.97 -20.19 17.49
N ARG A 229 30.76 -19.58 17.53
CA ARG A 229 30.04 -19.30 18.77
C ARG A 229 28.63 -19.85 18.68
N SER A 230 28.06 -20.21 19.84
CA SER A 230 26.67 -20.65 19.94
C SER A 230 25.86 -19.77 20.93
N LYS A 231 24.57 -19.61 20.68
CA LYS A 231 23.64 -18.89 21.55
C LYS A 231 22.28 -19.57 21.51
N LEU A 232 21.63 -19.65 22.66
CA LEU A 232 20.22 -20.07 22.74
C LEU A 232 19.32 -18.92 22.28
N ILE A 233 18.52 -19.18 21.25
CA ILE A 233 17.52 -18.25 20.74
C ILE A 233 16.11 -18.82 20.93
N GLU A 234 15.15 -17.94 21.09
CA GLU A 234 13.73 -18.29 21.16
C GLU A 234 13.12 -18.27 19.76
N THR A 235 12.50 -19.40 19.37
CA THR A 235 11.88 -19.55 18.05
C THR A 235 10.76 -20.59 18.07
N THR A 236 10.19 -20.93 16.92
CA THR A 236 9.23 -22.03 16.75
C THR A 236 9.72 -23.00 15.68
N ALA A 237 9.23 -24.24 15.70
CA ALA A 237 9.57 -25.22 14.66
C ALA A 237 9.17 -24.72 13.26
N GLY A 238 8.04 -24.02 13.15
CA GLY A 238 7.58 -23.44 11.89
C GLY A 238 8.52 -22.36 11.35
N ARG A 239 9.04 -21.48 12.21
CA ARG A 239 10.02 -20.45 11.80
C ARG A 239 11.35 -21.05 11.38
N ILE A 240 11.80 -22.13 12.01
CA ILE A 240 13.01 -22.85 11.58
C ILE A 240 12.81 -23.38 10.15
N ILE A 241 11.70 -24.04 9.87
CA ILE A 241 11.36 -24.58 8.53
C ILE A 241 11.29 -23.47 7.49
N PHE A 242 10.73 -22.33 7.84
CA PHE A 242 10.60 -21.21 6.91
C PHE A 242 11.97 -20.57 6.61
N ASN A 243 12.79 -20.35 7.63
CA ASN A 243 14.13 -19.76 7.49
C ASN A 243 15.12 -20.67 6.73
N ASP A 244 14.94 -21.99 6.72
CA ASP A 244 15.75 -22.92 5.92
C ASP A 244 15.64 -22.67 4.40
N ASN A 245 14.53 -22.08 3.97
CA ASN A 245 14.31 -21.75 2.56
C ASN A 245 14.87 -20.39 2.15
N ILE A 246 15.31 -19.56 3.11
CA ILE A 246 15.67 -18.15 2.91
C ILE A 246 17.16 -17.96 3.24
N PRO A 247 17.92 -17.26 2.38
CA PRO A 247 19.28 -16.83 2.71
C PRO A 247 19.31 -16.01 4.00
N GLN A 248 20.31 -16.28 4.87
CA GLN A 248 20.39 -15.69 6.21
C GLN A 248 21.27 -14.42 6.26
N ASP A 249 21.31 -13.65 5.17
CA ASP A 249 22.10 -12.43 4.97
C ASP A 249 21.33 -11.31 4.27
N LEU A 250 20.00 -11.31 4.40
CA LEU A 250 19.12 -10.33 3.77
C LEU A 250 19.09 -8.96 4.49
N GLY A 251 19.67 -8.88 5.71
CA GLY A 251 19.80 -7.64 6.45
C GLY A 251 18.54 -7.21 7.23
N PHE A 252 17.64 -8.13 7.57
CA PHE A 252 16.59 -7.88 8.56
C PHE A 252 17.14 -7.86 9.98
N VAL A 253 18.24 -8.57 10.21
CA VAL A 253 18.95 -8.63 11.48
C VAL A 253 20.30 -7.96 11.32
N ASP A 254 20.64 -7.05 12.27
CA ASP A 254 21.98 -6.46 12.31
C ASP A 254 22.99 -7.50 12.84
N ARG A 255 23.82 -8.01 11.92
CA ARG A 255 24.85 -9.00 12.22
C ARG A 255 26.07 -8.43 12.96
N ASN A 256 26.18 -7.10 13.06
CA ASN A 256 27.24 -6.43 13.80
C ASN A 256 26.93 -6.36 15.31
N ASP A 257 25.64 -6.46 15.68
CA ASP A 257 25.22 -6.49 17.08
C ASP A 257 25.46 -7.91 17.65
N PRO A 258 26.33 -8.08 18.66
CA PRO A 258 26.66 -9.38 19.24
C PRO A 258 25.44 -10.10 19.84
N GLU A 259 24.42 -9.35 20.26
CA GLU A 259 23.21 -9.94 20.85
C GLU A 259 22.26 -10.50 19.79
N LYS A 260 22.12 -9.81 18.65
CA LYS A 260 21.18 -10.14 17.57
C LYS A 260 21.80 -11.01 16.48
N ALA A 261 23.15 -11.09 16.43
CA ALA A 261 23.86 -11.80 15.36
C ALA A 261 23.46 -13.27 15.17
N PHE A 262 22.90 -13.91 16.18
CA PHE A 262 22.47 -15.31 16.15
C PHE A 262 21.01 -15.49 15.69
N ASP A 263 20.18 -14.45 15.78
CA ASP A 263 18.76 -14.52 15.47
C ASP A 263 18.52 -14.89 14.00
N TYR A 264 17.41 -15.54 13.72
CA TYR A 264 16.99 -15.80 12.35
C TYR A 264 16.58 -14.51 11.67
N GLU A 265 16.80 -14.42 10.34
CA GLU A 265 16.37 -13.26 9.55
C GLU A 265 14.84 -13.00 9.68
N ILE A 266 14.05 -14.06 9.76
CA ILE A 266 12.59 -13.96 9.87
C ILE A 266 12.16 -14.46 11.25
N ASP A 267 11.92 -13.53 12.17
CA ASP A 267 11.37 -13.78 13.50
C ASP A 267 10.02 -13.07 13.72
N PHE A 268 9.35 -12.71 12.65
CA PHE A 268 8.02 -12.08 12.65
C PHE A 268 7.00 -12.92 11.88
N ILE A 269 5.71 -12.55 11.99
CA ILE A 269 4.63 -13.19 11.24
C ILE A 269 4.72 -12.74 9.79
N VAL A 270 4.79 -13.69 8.87
CA VAL A 270 4.95 -13.42 7.44
C VAL A 270 3.61 -13.26 6.76
N LYS A 271 3.25 -12.02 6.41
CA LYS A 271 2.09 -11.65 5.61
C LYS A 271 2.53 -11.36 4.16
N LYS A 272 1.57 -11.07 3.29
CA LYS A 272 1.83 -10.76 1.87
C LYS A 272 2.83 -9.63 1.66
N GLY A 273 2.75 -8.54 2.43
CA GLY A 273 3.68 -7.41 2.35
C GLY A 273 5.11 -7.84 2.68
N GLN A 274 5.30 -8.49 3.84
CA GLN A 274 6.61 -8.96 4.27
C GLN A 274 7.25 -9.96 3.29
N LEU A 275 6.44 -10.82 2.63
CA LEU A 275 6.95 -11.67 1.55
C LEU A 275 7.48 -10.85 0.38
N GLY A 276 6.80 -9.77 0.01
CA GLY A 276 7.29 -8.83 -0.99
C GLY A 276 8.63 -8.22 -0.61
N ASP A 277 8.78 -7.76 0.63
CA ASP A 277 10.02 -7.17 1.15
C ASP A 277 11.18 -8.18 1.19
N ILE A 278 10.91 -9.42 1.61
CA ILE A 278 11.90 -10.52 1.61
C ILE A 278 12.41 -10.77 0.17
N ILE A 279 11.50 -10.83 -0.79
CA ILE A 279 11.85 -11.07 -2.20
C ILE A 279 12.63 -9.89 -2.77
N ALA A 280 12.21 -8.66 -2.51
CA ALA A 280 12.91 -7.45 -2.96
C ALA A 280 14.35 -7.41 -2.42
N ARG A 281 14.55 -7.61 -1.12
CA ARG A 281 15.89 -7.65 -0.51
C ARG A 281 16.75 -8.80 -1.04
N CYS A 282 16.13 -9.96 -1.33
CA CYS A 282 16.86 -11.08 -1.93
C CYS A 282 17.31 -10.76 -3.37
N ILE A 283 16.50 -10.06 -4.17
CA ILE A 283 16.89 -9.61 -5.51
C ILE A 283 18.06 -8.63 -5.42
N ASP A 284 18.00 -7.68 -4.51
CA ASP A 284 19.04 -6.66 -4.33
C ASP A 284 20.38 -7.24 -3.84
N THR A 285 20.34 -8.29 -3.00
CA THR A 285 21.54 -8.89 -2.38
C THR A 285 22.14 -9.99 -3.25
N HIS A 286 21.31 -10.90 -3.77
CA HIS A 286 21.75 -12.12 -4.45
C HIS A 286 21.42 -12.17 -5.94
N GLY A 287 20.63 -11.23 -6.45
CA GLY A 287 20.18 -11.22 -7.84
C GLY A 287 19.04 -12.21 -8.14
N THR A 288 18.61 -12.20 -9.40
CA THR A 288 17.39 -12.89 -9.85
C THR A 288 17.47 -14.42 -9.82
N SER A 289 18.65 -15.00 -10.07
CA SER A 289 18.83 -16.46 -10.14
C SER A 289 18.61 -17.16 -8.80
N ILE A 290 19.22 -16.65 -7.73
CA ILE A 290 19.08 -17.21 -6.37
C ILE A 290 17.66 -16.97 -5.86
N THR A 291 17.12 -15.78 -6.14
CA THR A 291 15.73 -15.46 -5.79
C THR A 291 14.73 -16.40 -6.43
N ALA A 292 14.92 -16.79 -7.70
CA ALA A 292 14.04 -17.76 -8.36
C ALA A 292 14.02 -19.12 -7.65
N VAL A 293 15.19 -19.60 -7.18
CA VAL A 293 15.29 -20.85 -6.39
C VAL A 293 14.59 -20.69 -5.03
N MET A 294 14.80 -19.56 -4.36
CA MET A 294 14.13 -19.26 -3.08
C MET A 294 12.60 -19.23 -3.25
N LEU A 295 12.10 -18.60 -4.31
CA LEU A 295 10.67 -18.55 -4.63
C LEU A 295 10.07 -19.94 -4.85
N ASP A 296 10.77 -20.83 -5.53
CA ASP A 296 10.33 -22.22 -5.73
C ASP A 296 10.25 -22.98 -4.41
N LYS A 297 11.20 -22.78 -3.50
CA LYS A 297 11.16 -23.36 -2.16
C LYS A 297 10.02 -22.82 -1.33
N ILE A 298 9.80 -21.49 -1.31
CA ILE A 298 8.68 -20.85 -0.61
C ILE A 298 7.35 -21.36 -1.16
N LYS A 299 7.20 -21.46 -2.48
CA LYS A 299 6.02 -22.03 -3.13
C LYS A 299 5.73 -23.44 -2.65
N ALA A 300 6.74 -24.34 -2.71
CA ALA A 300 6.59 -25.73 -2.31
C ALA A 300 6.23 -25.87 -0.82
N THR A 301 6.91 -25.11 0.04
CA THR A 301 6.67 -25.08 1.49
C THR A 301 5.29 -24.50 1.81
N GLY A 302 4.90 -23.41 1.17
CA GLY A 302 3.59 -22.76 1.35
C GLY A 302 2.44 -23.72 1.04
N TYR A 303 2.45 -24.38 -0.11
CA TYR A 303 1.43 -25.38 -0.46
C TYR A 303 1.44 -26.59 0.50
N LYS A 304 2.62 -27.09 0.87
CA LYS A 304 2.73 -28.22 1.79
C LYS A 304 2.08 -27.92 3.13
N TYR A 305 2.38 -26.77 3.74
CA TYR A 305 1.90 -26.44 5.07
C TYR A 305 0.50 -25.85 5.09
N SER A 306 0.03 -25.25 4.02
CA SER A 306 -1.40 -24.94 3.84
C SER A 306 -2.25 -26.21 3.81
N THR A 307 -1.75 -27.26 3.13
CA THR A 307 -2.43 -28.58 3.07
C THR A 307 -2.37 -29.31 4.42
N ILE A 308 -1.21 -29.35 5.09
CA ILE A 308 -1.05 -29.99 6.41
C ILE A 308 -1.89 -29.29 7.47
N GLY A 309 -1.92 -27.94 7.44
CA GLY A 309 -2.74 -27.13 8.35
C GLY A 309 -4.24 -27.33 8.17
N ALA A 310 -4.67 -27.97 7.06
CA ALA A 310 -6.08 -28.24 6.73
C ALA A 310 -6.97 -27.00 6.87
N LEU A 311 -6.45 -25.83 6.49
CA LEU A 311 -7.15 -24.56 6.64
C LEU A 311 -8.30 -24.49 5.64
N THR A 312 -9.53 -24.43 6.16
CA THR A 312 -10.75 -24.37 5.37
C THR A 312 -11.78 -23.47 6.05
N VAL A 313 -12.87 -23.17 5.35
CA VAL A 313 -13.95 -22.30 5.85
C VAL A 313 -15.17 -23.12 6.16
N SER A 314 -15.70 -22.97 7.36
CA SER A 314 -16.99 -23.51 7.79
C SER A 314 -17.95 -22.38 8.16
N VAL A 315 -19.25 -22.64 8.07
CA VAL A 315 -20.28 -21.70 8.56
C VAL A 315 -20.15 -21.45 10.05
N SER A 316 -19.65 -22.43 10.81
CA SER A 316 -19.40 -22.30 12.25
C SER A 316 -18.26 -21.31 12.58
N ASP A 317 -17.33 -21.09 11.66
CA ASP A 317 -16.19 -20.18 11.86
C ASP A 317 -16.58 -18.71 11.71
N ILE A 318 -17.77 -18.44 11.13
CA ILE A 318 -18.33 -17.10 10.98
C ILE A 318 -19.01 -16.72 12.31
N ASN A 319 -18.28 -16.16 13.25
CA ASN A 319 -18.81 -15.78 14.54
C ASN A 319 -19.45 -14.39 14.51
N VAL A 320 -20.74 -14.32 14.89
CA VAL A 320 -21.47 -13.05 15.01
C VAL A 320 -21.24 -12.49 16.42
N PRO A 321 -20.80 -11.23 16.57
CA PRO A 321 -20.53 -10.65 17.88
C PRO A 321 -21.82 -10.50 18.70
N GLU A 322 -21.79 -10.90 19.97
CA GLU A 322 -22.95 -10.80 20.89
C GLU A 322 -23.35 -9.35 21.17
N ALA A 323 -22.41 -8.41 21.06
CA ALA A 323 -22.66 -6.98 21.23
C ALA A 323 -23.51 -6.34 20.10
N LYS A 324 -23.64 -6.99 18.93
CA LYS A 324 -24.33 -6.44 17.75
C LYS A 324 -25.74 -5.93 18.03
N PRO A 325 -26.65 -6.66 18.72
CA PRO A 325 -28.01 -6.18 18.97
C PRO A 325 -28.06 -4.91 19.81
N ALA A 326 -27.16 -4.77 20.80
CA ALA A 326 -27.10 -3.61 21.68
C ALA A 326 -26.64 -2.35 20.91
N ILE A 327 -25.61 -2.49 20.08
CA ILE A 327 -25.07 -1.39 19.23
C ILE A 327 -26.14 -0.92 18.22
N LEU A 328 -26.85 -1.85 17.59
CA LEU A 328 -27.91 -1.51 16.65
C LEU A 328 -29.09 -0.77 17.32
N ALA A 329 -29.50 -1.21 18.52
CA ALA A 329 -30.58 -0.56 19.27
C ALA A 329 -30.21 0.88 19.70
N GLU A 330 -28.95 1.14 20.04
CA GLU A 330 -28.46 2.49 20.32
C GLU A 330 -28.47 3.38 19.08
N ALA A 331 -28.04 2.84 17.95
CA ALA A 331 -28.05 3.56 16.67
C ALA A 331 -29.48 3.94 16.25
N GLU A 332 -30.46 3.04 16.41
CA GLU A 332 -31.87 3.33 16.13
C GLU A 332 -32.40 4.50 16.96
N LYS A 333 -32.11 4.53 18.25
CA LYS A 333 -32.50 5.66 19.11
C LYS A 333 -31.92 6.99 18.64
N LYS A 334 -30.65 7.00 18.19
CA LYS A 334 -30.01 8.21 17.63
C LYS A 334 -30.68 8.66 16.33
N VAL A 335 -31.02 7.73 15.45
CA VAL A 335 -31.71 8.02 14.18
C VAL A 335 -33.15 8.52 14.44
N GLU A 336 -33.87 7.95 15.40
CA GLU A 336 -35.20 8.43 15.79
C GLU A 336 -35.16 9.87 16.34
N ALA A 337 -34.16 10.17 17.19
CA ALA A 337 -33.96 11.53 17.71
C ALA A 337 -33.74 12.56 16.59
N ILE A 338 -32.89 12.27 15.61
CA ILE A 338 -32.65 13.15 14.46
C ILE A 338 -33.90 13.28 13.59
N THR A 339 -34.64 12.20 13.39
CA THR A 339 -35.90 12.22 12.64
C THR A 339 -36.96 13.06 13.37
N ALA A 340 -36.97 13.05 14.71
CA ALA A 340 -37.84 13.91 15.50
C ALA A 340 -37.46 15.39 15.33
N LEU A 341 -36.17 15.75 15.38
CA LEU A 341 -35.70 17.13 15.12
C LEU A 341 -36.10 17.63 13.73
N TYR A 342 -36.01 16.77 12.71
CA TYR A 342 -36.50 17.07 11.38
C TYR A 342 -38.01 17.33 11.35
N ARG A 343 -38.82 16.49 12.04
CA ARG A 343 -40.27 16.67 12.15
C ARG A 343 -40.66 17.98 12.85
N PHE A 344 -39.84 18.43 13.80
CA PHE A 344 -40.00 19.75 14.46
C PHE A 344 -39.51 20.93 13.61
N GLY A 345 -38.98 20.70 12.42
CA GLY A 345 -38.51 21.76 11.51
C GLY A 345 -37.19 22.40 11.90
N GLN A 346 -36.40 21.77 12.79
CA GLN A 346 -35.08 22.24 13.23
C GLN A 346 -33.94 21.87 12.27
N LEU A 347 -34.16 20.87 11.42
CA LEU A 347 -33.18 20.39 10.46
C LEU A 347 -33.78 20.38 9.05
N THR A 348 -32.95 20.63 8.05
CA THR A 348 -33.30 20.41 6.63
C THR A 348 -33.26 18.91 6.30
N ASN A 349 -33.92 18.52 5.20
CA ASN A 349 -33.91 17.12 4.77
C ASN A 349 -32.51 16.63 4.41
N GLU A 350 -31.69 17.51 3.82
CA GLU A 350 -30.29 17.15 3.45
C GLU A 350 -29.41 16.96 4.69
N GLU A 351 -29.52 17.84 5.68
CA GLU A 351 -28.80 17.68 6.95
C GLU A 351 -29.21 16.41 7.69
N ARG A 352 -30.52 16.13 7.73
CA ARG A 352 -31.02 14.87 8.29
C ARG A 352 -30.39 13.67 7.58
N TYR A 353 -30.42 13.67 6.24
CA TYR A 353 -29.85 12.60 5.41
C TYR A 353 -28.37 12.38 5.71
N GLN A 354 -27.57 13.43 5.74
CA GLN A 354 -26.12 13.33 6.03
C GLN A 354 -25.87 12.81 7.44
N GLN A 355 -26.63 13.28 8.45
CA GLN A 355 -26.46 12.83 9.82
C GLN A 355 -26.86 11.36 9.99
N VAL A 356 -27.92 10.90 9.34
CA VAL A 356 -28.36 9.48 9.38
C VAL A 356 -27.32 8.58 8.74
N ILE A 357 -26.77 8.96 7.59
CA ILE A 357 -25.71 8.19 6.95
C ILE A 357 -24.48 8.10 7.84
N LYS A 358 -24.07 9.21 8.47
CA LYS A 358 -22.93 9.23 9.38
C LYS A 358 -23.14 8.28 10.56
N ILE A 359 -24.29 8.30 11.21
CA ILE A 359 -24.61 7.38 12.31
C ILE A 359 -24.48 5.93 11.87
N TRP A 360 -25.03 5.56 10.73
CA TRP A 360 -24.98 4.18 10.26
C TRP A 360 -23.57 3.77 9.81
N ALA A 361 -22.76 4.69 9.28
CA ALA A 361 -21.36 4.45 8.98
C ALA A 361 -20.56 4.18 10.26
N ASP A 362 -20.71 5.03 11.28
CA ASP A 362 -20.05 4.88 12.58
C ASP A 362 -20.50 3.58 13.29
N THR A 363 -21.80 3.26 13.23
CA THR A 363 -22.34 2.01 13.77
C THR A 363 -21.74 0.78 13.07
N SER A 364 -21.62 0.84 11.73
CA SER A 364 -21.02 -0.24 10.96
C SER A 364 -19.54 -0.45 11.33
N ALA A 365 -18.80 0.63 11.62
CA ALA A 365 -17.42 0.54 12.09
C ALA A 365 -17.37 -0.12 13.49
N GLN A 366 -18.19 0.34 14.44
CA GLN A 366 -18.24 -0.24 15.80
C GLN A 366 -18.58 -1.74 15.81
N VAL A 367 -19.54 -2.17 14.98
CA VAL A 367 -19.89 -3.60 14.87
C VAL A 367 -18.75 -4.39 14.23
N THR A 368 -17.99 -3.77 13.30
CA THR A 368 -16.83 -4.40 12.68
C THR A 368 -15.70 -4.59 13.68
N ASP A 369 -15.42 -3.59 14.51
CA ASP A 369 -14.38 -3.66 15.54
C ASP A 369 -14.77 -4.71 16.61
N ALA A 370 -16.02 -4.74 17.03
CA ALA A 370 -16.52 -5.78 17.93
C ALA A 370 -16.41 -7.19 17.33
N MET A 371 -16.63 -7.34 16.01
CA MET A 371 -16.47 -8.60 15.30
C MET A 371 -14.99 -9.03 15.25
N LEU A 372 -14.08 -8.11 14.91
CA LEU A 372 -12.66 -8.42 14.87
C LEU A 372 -12.10 -8.81 16.23
N ALA A 373 -12.56 -8.15 17.31
CA ALA A 373 -12.19 -8.50 18.67
C ALA A 373 -12.74 -9.87 19.12
N HIS A 374 -13.84 -10.31 18.53
CA HIS A 374 -14.45 -11.62 18.85
C HIS A 374 -13.89 -12.78 18.00
N LEU A 375 -13.27 -12.49 16.84
CA LEU A 375 -12.61 -13.48 16.01
C LEU A 375 -11.22 -13.79 16.59
N GLY A 376 -10.98 -15.06 16.97
CA GLY A 376 -9.67 -15.50 17.45
C GLY A 376 -8.61 -15.52 16.34
N GLU A 377 -7.35 -15.35 16.69
CA GLU A 377 -6.21 -15.32 15.74
C GLU A 377 -6.09 -16.61 14.90
N PHE A 378 -6.53 -17.76 15.44
CA PHE A 378 -6.54 -19.06 14.76
C PHE A 378 -7.83 -19.38 14.01
N ASN A 379 -8.75 -18.41 13.91
CA ASN A 379 -9.92 -18.58 13.06
C ASN A 379 -9.49 -18.61 11.58
N PRO A 380 -9.86 -19.64 10.80
CA PRO A 380 -9.42 -19.77 9.42
C PRO A 380 -9.74 -18.54 8.54
N ILE A 381 -10.91 -17.94 8.76
CA ILE A 381 -11.36 -16.75 8.01
C ILE A 381 -10.48 -15.55 8.38
N TYR A 382 -10.19 -15.38 9.67
CA TYR A 382 -9.29 -14.33 10.14
C TYR A 382 -7.88 -14.50 9.57
N MET A 383 -7.32 -15.72 9.65
CA MET A 383 -5.99 -16.03 9.09
C MET A 383 -5.91 -15.76 7.59
N MET A 384 -6.94 -16.09 6.80
CA MET A 384 -6.98 -15.84 5.36
C MET A 384 -6.96 -14.34 5.03
N ALA A 385 -7.68 -13.53 5.80
CA ALA A 385 -7.74 -12.09 5.58
C ALA A 385 -6.51 -11.35 6.15
N ASP A 386 -6.08 -11.69 7.37
CA ASP A 386 -4.94 -11.04 8.01
C ASP A 386 -3.61 -11.33 7.30
N SER A 387 -3.44 -12.55 6.79
CA SER A 387 -2.27 -12.91 5.95
C SER A 387 -2.23 -12.18 4.61
N GLY A 388 -3.36 -11.65 4.14
CA GLY A 388 -3.51 -11.10 2.79
C GLY A 388 -3.61 -12.17 1.69
N ALA A 389 -3.84 -13.44 2.06
CA ALA A 389 -4.00 -14.54 1.11
C ALA A 389 -5.30 -14.39 0.30
N ARG A 390 -6.42 -14.21 0.96
CA ARG A 390 -7.73 -14.01 0.33
C ARG A 390 -8.70 -13.32 1.28
N GLY A 391 -9.47 -12.40 0.73
CA GLY A 391 -10.48 -11.68 1.49
C GLY A 391 -9.96 -10.34 2.06
N SER A 392 -10.90 -9.55 2.54
CA SER A 392 -10.64 -8.29 3.21
C SER A 392 -11.55 -8.15 4.42
N THR A 393 -11.22 -7.26 5.35
CA THR A 393 -12.07 -6.93 6.52
C THR A 393 -13.49 -6.57 6.11
N ASN A 394 -13.66 -5.86 4.97
CA ASN A 394 -14.99 -5.53 4.45
C ASN A 394 -15.80 -6.76 4.02
N GLN A 395 -15.16 -7.79 3.48
CA GLN A 395 -15.84 -9.04 3.10
C GLN A 395 -16.23 -9.84 4.35
N ILE A 396 -15.36 -9.91 5.37
CA ILE A 396 -15.69 -10.56 6.65
C ILE A 396 -16.82 -9.82 7.34
N ARG A 397 -16.84 -8.48 7.31
CA ARG A 397 -17.93 -7.67 7.85
C ARG A 397 -19.26 -8.05 7.24
N GLN A 398 -19.35 -8.24 5.93
CA GLN A 398 -20.58 -8.66 5.27
C GLN A 398 -21.01 -10.07 5.66
N LEU A 399 -20.06 -10.96 6.03
CA LEU A 399 -20.34 -12.33 6.46
C LEU A 399 -20.84 -12.41 7.90
N ALA A 400 -20.18 -11.69 8.84
CA ALA A 400 -20.34 -11.88 10.27
C ALA A 400 -20.90 -10.65 11.04
N ALA A 401 -20.67 -9.42 10.56
CA ALA A 401 -21.10 -8.20 11.23
C ALA A 401 -22.43 -7.68 10.66
N MET A 402 -22.40 -6.68 9.81
CA MET A 402 -23.54 -6.18 9.05
C MET A 402 -23.11 -5.76 7.65
N ARG A 403 -23.98 -5.90 6.67
CA ARG A 403 -23.66 -5.51 5.31
C ARG A 403 -23.53 -3.98 5.16
N GLY A 404 -24.35 -3.21 5.87
CA GLY A 404 -24.25 -1.76 5.96
C GLY A 404 -25.01 -1.01 4.87
N LEU A 405 -24.54 0.20 4.57
CA LEU A 405 -25.17 1.11 3.60
C LEU A 405 -24.91 0.65 2.17
N MET A 406 -25.94 0.72 1.32
CA MET A 406 -25.88 0.35 -0.09
C MET A 406 -26.00 1.58 -0.99
N ALA A 407 -25.39 1.51 -2.18
CA ALA A 407 -25.55 2.52 -3.20
C ALA A 407 -26.75 2.20 -4.10
N ASP A 408 -27.55 3.22 -4.43
CA ASP A 408 -28.62 3.16 -5.43
C ASP A 408 -28.06 3.16 -6.87
N THR A 409 -28.91 2.93 -7.84
CA THR A 409 -28.58 2.97 -9.28
C THR A 409 -27.96 4.30 -9.72
N GLN A 410 -28.31 5.40 -9.07
CA GLN A 410 -27.77 6.74 -9.31
C GLN A 410 -26.44 7.02 -8.57
N GLY A 411 -26.00 6.11 -7.68
CA GLY A 411 -24.80 6.29 -6.88
C GLY A 411 -25.03 6.99 -5.54
N ARG A 412 -26.27 7.36 -5.19
CA ARG A 412 -26.61 7.91 -3.87
C ARG A 412 -26.70 6.76 -2.85
N THR A 413 -26.28 7.04 -1.63
CA THR A 413 -26.39 6.09 -0.53
C THR A 413 -27.86 5.97 -0.08
N VAL A 414 -28.34 4.74 0.03
CA VAL A 414 -29.69 4.48 0.55
C VAL A 414 -29.69 4.69 2.07
N GLU A 415 -30.63 5.46 2.59
CA GLU A 415 -30.71 5.78 4.05
C GLU A 415 -30.94 4.57 4.95
N ILE A 416 -31.56 3.52 4.42
CA ILE A 416 -31.88 2.29 5.16
C ILE A 416 -30.71 1.33 4.98
N PRO A 417 -29.92 1.04 6.05
CA PRO A 417 -28.83 0.09 5.98
C PRO A 417 -29.36 -1.34 5.97
N ILE A 418 -28.58 -2.26 5.39
CA ILE A 418 -28.79 -3.69 5.55
C ILE A 418 -28.16 -4.11 6.88
N ARG A 419 -28.98 -4.42 7.88
CA ARG A 419 -28.56 -4.79 9.24
C ARG A 419 -28.12 -6.24 9.34
N ALA A 420 -28.72 -7.11 8.52
CA ALA A 420 -28.39 -8.52 8.47
C ALA A 420 -27.00 -8.73 7.83
N ASN A 421 -26.41 -9.86 8.17
CA ASN A 421 -25.21 -10.41 7.54
C ASN A 421 -25.59 -11.65 6.70
N PHE A 422 -24.64 -12.19 5.92
CA PHE A 422 -24.91 -13.36 5.11
C PHE A 422 -25.14 -14.63 5.93
N ARG A 423 -24.57 -14.73 7.15
CA ARG A 423 -24.80 -15.88 8.03
C ARG A 423 -26.24 -15.92 8.55
N GLU A 424 -26.80 -14.77 8.95
CA GLU A 424 -28.17 -14.64 9.42
C GLU A 424 -29.19 -14.76 8.27
N GLY A 425 -28.77 -14.41 7.06
CA GLY A 425 -29.63 -14.32 5.88
C GLY A 425 -30.28 -12.95 5.74
N LEU A 426 -30.49 -12.51 4.50
CA LEU A 426 -31.15 -11.25 4.16
C LEU A 426 -32.66 -11.44 4.04
N ASN A 427 -33.45 -10.46 4.46
CA ASN A 427 -34.85 -10.44 4.15
C ASN A 427 -35.10 -10.03 2.69
N VAL A 428 -36.31 -10.20 2.18
CA VAL A 428 -36.64 -9.95 0.77
C VAL A 428 -36.35 -8.51 0.36
N LEU A 429 -36.63 -7.53 1.23
CA LEU A 429 -36.40 -6.13 0.96
C LEU A 429 -34.89 -5.80 0.90
N GLU A 430 -34.13 -6.29 1.88
CA GLU A 430 -32.69 -6.12 1.93
C GLU A 430 -31.99 -6.77 0.74
N TYR A 431 -32.44 -7.95 0.32
CA TYR A 431 -31.95 -8.62 -0.87
C TYR A 431 -32.22 -7.80 -2.14
N PHE A 432 -33.43 -7.24 -2.27
CA PHE A 432 -33.78 -6.43 -3.42
C PHE A 432 -32.93 -5.15 -3.50
N ILE A 433 -32.74 -4.42 -2.38
CA ILE A 433 -31.86 -3.25 -2.32
C ILE A 433 -30.44 -3.62 -2.73
N SER A 434 -29.92 -4.75 -2.21
CA SER A 434 -28.56 -5.19 -2.51
C SER A 434 -28.33 -5.58 -3.97
N SER A 435 -29.38 -6.05 -4.66
CA SER A 435 -29.30 -6.46 -6.06
C SER A 435 -29.04 -5.28 -7.02
N HIS A 436 -29.52 -4.08 -6.69
CA HIS A 436 -29.29 -2.88 -7.49
C HIS A 436 -27.80 -2.52 -7.55
N GLY A 437 -27.13 -2.47 -6.39
CA GLY A 437 -25.70 -2.17 -6.31
C GLY A 437 -24.84 -3.23 -7.01
N ALA A 438 -25.19 -4.50 -6.86
CA ALA A 438 -24.48 -5.60 -7.53
C ALA A 438 -24.61 -5.49 -9.06
N ARG A 439 -25.82 -5.25 -9.59
CA ARG A 439 -26.04 -5.06 -11.03
C ARG A 439 -25.29 -3.87 -11.59
N LYS A 440 -25.29 -2.74 -10.86
CA LYS A 440 -24.52 -1.55 -11.24
C LYS A 440 -23.03 -1.87 -11.33
N GLY A 441 -22.46 -2.55 -10.32
CA GLY A 441 -21.06 -2.95 -10.33
C GLY A 441 -20.70 -3.82 -11.53
N LEU A 442 -21.51 -4.82 -11.88
CA LEU A 442 -21.33 -5.66 -13.06
C LEU A 442 -21.33 -4.85 -14.36
N THR A 443 -22.30 -3.94 -14.51
CA THR A 443 -22.42 -3.10 -15.71
C THR A 443 -21.25 -2.12 -15.83
N ASP A 444 -20.89 -1.46 -14.74
CA ASP A 444 -19.77 -0.51 -14.72
C ASP A 444 -18.46 -1.20 -15.06
N THR A 445 -18.21 -2.40 -14.56
CA THR A 445 -17.02 -3.20 -14.89
C THR A 445 -16.94 -3.49 -16.39
N ALA A 446 -18.03 -3.98 -16.98
CA ALA A 446 -18.07 -4.35 -18.40
C ALA A 446 -17.83 -3.14 -19.33
N LEU A 447 -18.43 -1.99 -19.02
CA LEU A 447 -18.29 -0.78 -19.84
C LEU A 447 -16.91 -0.12 -19.68
N ARG A 448 -16.44 0.03 -18.46
CA ARG A 448 -15.19 0.75 -18.17
C ARG A 448 -13.92 0.02 -18.55
N THR A 449 -13.98 -1.30 -18.73
CA THR A 449 -12.84 -2.07 -19.26
C THR A 449 -12.46 -1.58 -20.66
N ALA A 450 -13.46 -1.27 -21.51
CA ALA A 450 -13.21 -0.71 -22.83
C ALA A 450 -12.60 0.70 -22.77
N ASP A 451 -13.08 1.55 -21.85
CA ASP A 451 -12.58 2.93 -21.67
C ASP A 451 -11.11 2.91 -21.22
N SER A 452 -10.75 2.02 -20.28
CA SER A 452 -9.36 1.85 -19.85
C SER A 452 -8.44 1.39 -20.97
N GLY A 453 -8.90 0.44 -21.80
CA GLY A 453 -8.16 0.00 -22.98
C GLY A 453 -7.95 1.13 -24.00
N TYR A 454 -8.98 1.94 -24.23
CA TYR A 454 -8.90 3.09 -25.12
C TYR A 454 -7.98 4.20 -24.57
N LEU A 455 -8.01 4.47 -23.28
CA LEU A 455 -7.06 5.39 -22.64
C LEU A 455 -5.62 4.91 -22.83
N THR A 456 -5.33 3.64 -22.55
CA THR A 456 -3.99 3.06 -22.72
C THR A 456 -3.50 3.22 -24.15
N ARG A 457 -4.35 2.94 -25.16
CA ARG A 457 -3.99 3.13 -26.55
C ARG A 457 -3.59 4.57 -26.87
N ARG A 458 -4.37 5.57 -26.41
CA ARG A 458 -4.07 6.98 -26.64
C ARG A 458 -2.75 7.40 -25.98
N LEU A 459 -2.49 6.92 -24.76
CA LEU A 459 -1.22 7.17 -24.07
C LEU A 459 -0.04 6.58 -24.85
N VAL A 460 -0.16 5.36 -25.39
CA VAL A 460 0.85 4.75 -26.24
C VAL A 460 1.08 5.58 -27.51
N ASP A 461 0.01 6.00 -28.18
CA ASP A 461 0.12 6.78 -29.44
C ASP A 461 0.87 8.11 -29.21
N VAL A 462 0.69 8.76 -28.04
CA VAL A 462 1.38 10.02 -27.69
C VAL A 462 2.84 9.81 -27.30
N SER A 463 3.16 8.70 -26.65
CA SER A 463 4.46 8.48 -26.00
C SER A 463 5.38 7.50 -26.72
N GLN A 464 4.94 6.81 -27.80
CA GLN A 464 5.73 5.78 -28.49
C GLN A 464 7.12 6.25 -28.97
N ASP A 465 7.26 7.53 -29.27
CA ASP A 465 8.51 8.11 -29.79
C ASP A 465 9.54 8.37 -28.67
N VAL A 466 9.14 8.28 -27.40
CA VAL A 466 10.03 8.53 -26.26
C VAL A 466 10.89 7.31 -25.98
N ILE A 467 12.14 7.37 -26.46
CA ILE A 467 13.16 6.32 -26.33
C ILE A 467 14.39 6.93 -25.67
N VAL A 468 15.13 6.16 -24.88
CA VAL A 468 16.44 6.60 -24.35
C VAL A 468 17.46 6.60 -25.47
N ARG A 469 18.01 7.77 -25.80
CA ARG A 469 18.93 7.92 -26.94
C ARG A 469 20.36 8.26 -26.56
N GLU A 470 20.58 8.89 -25.43
CA GLU A 470 21.88 9.34 -24.96
C GLU A 470 22.09 9.07 -23.48
N ILE A 471 23.33 9.04 -23.01
CA ILE A 471 23.67 8.79 -21.63
C ILE A 471 23.37 10.03 -20.76
N ASP A 472 23.80 11.21 -21.21
CA ASP A 472 23.68 12.47 -20.49
C ASP A 472 23.40 13.63 -21.43
N CYS A 473 22.36 14.42 -21.13
CA CYS A 473 21.99 15.59 -21.92
C CYS A 473 22.65 16.91 -21.44
N GLY A 474 23.43 16.88 -20.34
CA GLY A 474 24.09 18.05 -19.80
C GLY A 474 23.14 19.18 -19.35
N THR A 475 21.95 18.84 -18.83
CA THR A 475 20.99 19.86 -18.37
C THR A 475 21.48 20.62 -17.14
N ASP A 476 21.19 21.93 -17.08
CA ASP A 476 21.48 22.81 -15.94
C ASP A 476 20.27 22.95 -15.00
N LYS A 477 19.13 22.34 -15.36
CA LYS A 477 17.89 22.42 -14.59
C LYS A 477 17.72 21.17 -13.72
N TYR A 478 17.19 21.36 -12.54
CA TYR A 478 16.83 20.30 -11.58
C TYR A 478 15.35 20.33 -11.26
N ALA A 479 14.85 19.27 -10.68
CA ALA A 479 13.52 19.20 -10.05
C ALA A 479 13.72 19.08 -8.54
N GLU A 480 13.03 19.91 -7.78
CA GLU A 480 12.98 19.82 -6.32
C GLU A 480 11.82 18.93 -5.93
N VAL A 481 12.08 17.91 -5.12
CA VAL A 481 11.10 16.88 -4.73
C VAL A 481 10.96 16.86 -3.22
N GLU A 482 9.71 16.85 -2.79
CA GLU A 482 9.29 16.73 -1.38
C GLU A 482 8.12 15.74 -1.27
N ASP A 483 7.69 15.42 -0.04
CA ASP A 483 6.47 14.60 0.19
C ASP A 483 5.26 15.22 -0.51
N ILE A 484 4.45 14.41 -1.19
CA ILE A 484 3.15 14.84 -1.67
C ILE A 484 2.14 14.68 -0.54
N LYS A 485 1.60 15.82 -0.06
CA LYS A 485 0.65 15.87 1.06
C LYS A 485 -0.71 16.39 0.60
N ASP A 486 -1.77 15.88 1.21
CA ASP A 486 -3.13 16.44 1.15
C ASP A 486 -3.58 16.79 2.58
N GLY A 487 -3.44 18.06 2.94
CA GLY A 487 -3.58 18.49 4.33
C GLY A 487 -2.49 17.86 5.23
N ASN A 488 -2.91 17.05 6.20
CA ASN A 488 -2.00 16.35 7.13
C ASN A 488 -1.63 14.92 6.69
N GLU A 489 -2.26 14.39 5.65
CA GLU A 489 -2.01 13.04 5.15
C GLU A 489 -0.94 13.05 4.07
N VAL A 490 0.07 12.18 4.21
CA VAL A 490 1.10 11.98 3.20
C VAL A 490 0.57 11.01 2.17
N ILE A 491 0.37 11.49 0.92
CA ILE A 491 -0.09 10.67 -0.20
C ILE A 491 1.08 9.85 -0.73
N GLU A 492 2.22 10.49 -0.99
CA GLU A 492 3.43 9.84 -1.49
C GLU A 492 4.64 10.30 -0.69
N PRO A 493 5.34 9.38 0.01
CA PRO A 493 6.52 9.73 0.78
C PRO A 493 7.70 10.08 -0.13
N LEU A 494 8.59 10.93 0.34
CA LEU A 494 9.81 11.33 -0.34
C LEU A 494 10.68 10.12 -0.73
N TYR A 495 10.68 9.05 0.06
CA TYR A 495 11.41 7.82 -0.21
C TYR A 495 11.11 7.27 -1.61
N ASP A 496 9.82 7.06 -1.93
CA ASP A 496 9.37 6.47 -3.22
C ASP A 496 9.73 7.37 -4.40
N ARG A 497 9.77 8.69 -4.16
CA ARG A 497 10.04 9.70 -5.18
C ARG A 497 11.52 9.84 -5.53
N ILE A 498 12.43 9.60 -4.58
CA ILE A 498 13.88 9.74 -4.78
C ILE A 498 14.56 8.41 -5.13
N GLU A 499 13.98 7.27 -4.77
CA GLU A 499 14.55 5.97 -5.08
C GLU A 499 14.74 5.78 -6.59
N GLY A 500 15.96 5.42 -7.00
CA GLY A 500 16.30 5.17 -8.40
C GLY A 500 16.29 6.43 -9.27
N ARG A 501 16.30 7.62 -8.69
CA ARG A 501 16.57 8.89 -9.40
C ARG A 501 18.05 9.23 -9.34
N THR A 502 18.50 10.08 -10.24
CA THR A 502 19.89 10.60 -10.22
C THR A 502 19.91 11.87 -9.39
N ALA A 503 20.77 11.93 -8.38
CA ALA A 503 20.98 13.14 -7.59
C ALA A 503 21.53 14.27 -8.48
N TRP A 504 21.05 15.50 -8.28
CA TRP A 504 21.59 16.68 -8.99
C TRP A 504 22.90 17.18 -8.37
N GLU A 505 22.93 17.28 -7.06
CA GLU A 505 24.07 17.74 -6.26
C GLU A 505 24.44 16.71 -5.18
N ASP A 506 25.57 16.92 -4.53
CA ASP A 506 26.02 16.07 -3.43
C ASP A 506 25.04 16.23 -2.24
N ILE A 507 24.47 15.11 -1.77
CA ILE A 507 23.57 15.09 -0.63
C ILE A 507 24.36 14.71 0.61
N THR A 508 24.44 15.63 1.57
CA THR A 508 25.16 15.47 2.81
C THR A 508 24.20 15.47 4.01
N ASP A 509 24.51 14.71 5.03
CA ASP A 509 23.76 14.71 6.29
C ASP A 509 23.96 16.07 6.99
N PRO A 510 22.88 16.82 7.28
CA PRO A 510 22.98 18.12 7.95
C PRO A 510 23.55 18.06 9.38
N ALA A 511 23.46 16.89 10.05
CA ALA A 511 23.94 16.72 11.42
C ALA A 511 25.40 16.28 11.48
N THR A 512 25.83 15.35 10.62
CA THR A 512 27.18 14.76 10.65
C THR A 512 28.12 15.32 9.57
N GLY A 513 27.59 15.93 8.50
CA GLY A 513 28.35 16.36 7.34
C GLY A 513 28.87 15.21 6.45
N GLU A 514 28.43 13.97 6.72
CA GLU A 514 28.80 12.80 5.90
C GLU A 514 28.12 12.86 4.55
N LEU A 515 28.85 12.51 3.48
CA LEU A 515 28.28 12.40 2.14
C LEU A 515 27.44 11.14 2.02
N ILE A 516 26.11 11.29 1.83
CA ILE A 516 25.18 10.17 1.65
C ILE A 516 25.11 9.73 0.20
N ALA A 517 24.93 10.69 -0.72
CA ALA A 517 24.85 10.41 -2.15
C ALA A 517 25.61 11.47 -2.94
N LYS A 518 26.32 11.03 -3.98
CA LYS A 518 27.11 11.91 -4.85
C LYS A 518 26.27 12.42 -6.01
N GLY A 519 26.45 13.69 -6.35
CA GLY A 519 25.81 14.31 -7.51
C GLY A 519 26.13 13.58 -8.81
N GLY A 520 25.14 13.33 -9.65
CA GLY A 520 25.25 12.61 -10.91
C GLY A 520 25.20 11.09 -10.80
N GLU A 521 25.07 10.51 -9.61
CA GLU A 521 24.89 9.07 -9.37
C GLU A 521 23.46 8.73 -9.03
N LEU A 522 23.08 7.44 -9.20
CA LEU A 522 21.76 6.93 -8.82
C LEU A 522 21.65 6.83 -7.31
N ILE A 523 20.53 7.27 -6.77
CA ILE A 523 20.18 7.09 -5.36
C ILE A 523 19.69 5.66 -5.17
N THR A 524 20.45 4.88 -4.40
CA THR A 524 20.09 3.50 -4.04
C THR A 524 19.04 3.47 -2.90
N PRO A 525 18.30 2.36 -2.70
CA PRO A 525 17.34 2.24 -1.60
C PRO A 525 17.95 2.53 -0.23
N ARG A 526 19.17 2.02 0.04
CA ARG A 526 19.89 2.27 1.31
C ARG A 526 20.28 3.74 1.50
N GLN A 527 20.63 4.44 0.42
CA GLN A 527 20.91 5.88 0.48
C GLN A 527 19.63 6.67 0.69
N ALA A 528 18.52 6.28 0.07
CA ALA A 528 17.21 6.89 0.28
C ALA A 528 16.75 6.77 1.75
N GLU A 529 16.90 5.59 2.37
CA GLU A 529 16.65 5.41 3.81
C GLU A 529 17.51 6.33 4.68
N LYS A 530 18.81 6.47 4.37
CA LYS A 530 19.70 7.39 5.10
C LYS A 530 19.29 8.85 4.94
N ILE A 531 18.85 9.28 3.76
CA ILE A 531 18.37 10.64 3.49
C ILE A 531 17.15 10.96 4.37
N ILE A 532 16.19 10.04 4.44
CA ILE A 532 14.98 10.19 5.27
C ILE A 532 15.35 10.25 6.76
N ASN A 533 16.21 9.32 7.21
CA ASN A 533 16.65 9.25 8.62
C ASN A 533 17.48 10.50 9.04
N ALA A 534 18.17 11.15 8.10
CA ALA A 534 18.86 12.42 8.34
C ALA A 534 17.89 13.63 8.41
N GLY A 535 16.57 13.43 8.21
CA GLY A 535 15.56 14.48 8.32
C GLY A 535 15.53 15.46 7.14
N ILE A 536 16.07 15.09 5.98
CA ILE A 536 16.05 15.93 4.78
C ILE A 536 14.65 15.86 4.15
N SER A 537 13.96 17.00 4.08
CA SER A 537 12.59 17.10 3.57
C SER A 537 12.50 17.41 2.07
N LYS A 538 13.56 17.97 1.49
CA LYS A 538 13.62 18.35 0.07
C LYS A 538 14.92 17.89 -0.56
N VAL A 539 14.83 17.30 -1.75
CA VAL A 539 15.99 16.78 -2.50
C VAL A 539 15.94 17.28 -3.94
N LYS A 540 17.07 17.71 -4.47
CA LYS A 540 17.20 18.09 -5.87
C LYS A 540 17.63 16.89 -6.70
N ILE A 541 16.81 16.53 -7.67
CA ILE A 541 17.02 15.39 -8.55
C ILE A 541 16.98 15.77 -10.02
N ARG A 542 17.51 14.91 -10.86
CA ARG A 542 17.31 15.00 -12.32
C ARG A 542 15.97 14.36 -12.68
N SER A 543 15.16 15.06 -13.49
CA SER A 543 13.86 14.60 -13.94
C SER A 543 13.78 14.54 -15.46
N VAL A 544 12.88 13.72 -15.96
CA VAL A 544 12.53 13.66 -17.39
C VAL A 544 11.96 15.01 -17.86
N LEU A 545 11.27 15.74 -17.00
CA LEU A 545 10.67 17.04 -17.30
C LEU A 545 11.72 18.12 -17.66
N THR A 546 12.89 18.07 -17.05
CA THR A 546 13.99 19.02 -17.25
C THR A 546 15.03 18.56 -18.28
N CYS A 547 14.81 17.43 -18.94
CA CYS A 547 15.75 16.86 -19.91
C CYS A 547 15.83 17.70 -21.20
N LYS A 548 17.04 18.07 -21.62
CA LYS A 548 17.31 18.83 -22.85
C LYS A 548 17.39 17.99 -24.15
N SER A 549 17.19 16.67 -24.07
CA SER A 549 17.20 15.80 -25.25
C SER A 549 16.07 16.15 -26.22
N LYS A 550 16.37 16.39 -27.50
CA LYS A 550 15.39 16.81 -28.52
C LYS A 550 14.35 15.73 -28.81
N ILE A 551 14.82 14.51 -29.01
CA ILE A 551 13.96 13.36 -29.31
C ILE A 551 14.25 12.30 -28.26
N GLY A 552 13.23 11.99 -27.45
CA GLY A 552 13.36 11.03 -26.36
C GLY A 552 13.92 11.63 -25.06
N VAL A 553 14.66 10.85 -24.30
CA VAL A 553 15.22 11.22 -22.99
C VAL A 553 16.64 10.68 -22.85
N CYS A 554 17.43 11.24 -21.94
CA CYS A 554 18.74 10.69 -21.60
C CYS A 554 18.66 9.71 -20.42
N ALA A 555 19.63 8.80 -20.32
CA ALA A 555 19.67 7.77 -19.28
C ALA A 555 19.75 8.37 -17.87
N LYS A 556 20.56 9.40 -17.64
CA LYS A 556 20.69 10.04 -16.32
C LYS A 556 19.41 10.75 -15.86
N CYS A 557 18.66 11.41 -16.75
CA CYS A 557 17.40 12.05 -16.38
C CYS A 557 16.29 11.05 -16.11
N TYR A 558 16.29 9.91 -16.78
CA TYR A 558 15.35 8.82 -16.50
C TYR A 558 15.73 8.02 -15.24
N GLY A 559 17.02 7.76 -15.04
CA GLY A 559 17.56 7.04 -13.89
C GLY A 559 17.44 5.51 -13.98
N LYS A 560 17.06 4.86 -12.88
CA LYS A 560 16.94 3.41 -12.74
C LYS A 560 15.85 2.84 -13.67
N ASN A 561 16.15 1.77 -14.38
CA ASN A 561 15.14 0.93 -15.03
C ASN A 561 14.49 0.05 -13.95
N LEU A 562 13.22 0.26 -13.69
CA LEU A 562 12.48 -0.40 -12.61
C LEU A 562 12.37 -1.92 -12.81
N ALA A 563 12.37 -2.41 -14.05
CA ALA A 563 12.30 -3.83 -14.36
C ALA A 563 13.61 -4.59 -14.13
N THR A 564 14.77 -3.92 -14.22
CA THR A 564 16.10 -4.55 -14.08
C THR A 564 16.87 -4.12 -12.85
N GLY A 565 16.43 -3.03 -12.18
CA GLY A 565 17.10 -2.48 -11.01
C GLY A 565 18.38 -1.68 -11.30
N THR A 566 18.80 -1.57 -12.56
CA THR A 566 20.03 -0.89 -13.00
C THR A 566 19.72 0.40 -13.75
N LEU A 567 20.76 1.21 -14.05
CA LEU A 567 20.59 2.37 -14.92
C LEU A 567 20.01 1.94 -16.26
N VAL A 568 19.08 2.73 -16.80
CA VAL A 568 18.42 2.42 -18.07
C VAL A 568 19.43 2.39 -19.25
N ASN A 569 19.26 1.40 -20.11
CA ASN A 569 20.09 1.26 -21.31
C ASN A 569 19.60 2.16 -22.46
N ILE A 570 20.53 2.55 -23.34
CA ILE A 570 20.20 3.23 -24.60
C ILE A 570 19.32 2.30 -25.44
N GLY A 571 18.27 2.83 -26.04
CA GLY A 571 17.32 2.09 -26.88
C GLY A 571 16.07 1.61 -26.15
N GLU A 572 15.96 1.75 -24.82
CA GLU A 572 14.76 1.38 -24.07
C GLU A 572 13.57 2.30 -24.42
N ALA A 573 12.43 1.70 -24.77
CA ALA A 573 11.21 2.41 -25.14
C ALA A 573 10.41 2.83 -23.90
N VAL A 574 10.92 3.81 -23.16
CA VAL A 574 10.36 4.26 -21.87
C VAL A 574 8.97 4.87 -22.00
N GLY A 575 8.61 5.42 -23.15
CA GLY A 575 7.28 5.96 -23.38
C GLY A 575 6.19 4.88 -23.42
N ILE A 576 6.46 3.76 -24.11
CA ILE A 576 5.53 2.61 -24.14
C ILE A 576 5.42 2.00 -22.74
N ILE A 577 6.55 1.87 -22.03
CA ILE A 577 6.54 1.36 -20.64
C ILE A 577 5.69 2.27 -19.75
N ALA A 578 5.82 3.58 -19.87
CA ALA A 578 5.04 4.54 -19.10
C ALA A 578 3.52 4.40 -19.38
N ALA A 579 3.14 4.37 -20.65
CA ALA A 579 1.73 4.22 -21.03
C ALA A 579 1.12 2.90 -20.54
N GLN A 580 1.85 1.81 -20.64
CA GLN A 580 1.41 0.50 -20.15
C GLN A 580 1.35 0.44 -18.63
N SER A 581 2.29 1.06 -17.93
CA SER A 581 2.33 1.12 -16.46
C SER A 581 1.19 1.96 -15.87
N ILE A 582 0.68 2.94 -16.60
CA ILE A 582 -0.51 3.72 -16.24
C ILE A 582 -1.80 2.98 -16.61
N GLY A 583 -1.83 2.32 -17.76
CA GLY A 583 -3.03 1.69 -18.30
C GLY A 583 -3.39 0.35 -17.66
N GLU A 584 -2.40 -0.48 -17.33
CA GLU A 584 -2.62 -1.81 -16.74
C GLU A 584 -3.39 -1.73 -15.41
N PRO A 585 -2.97 -0.90 -14.43
CA PRO A 585 -3.73 -0.77 -13.20
C PRO A 585 -5.14 -0.20 -13.40
N GLY A 586 -5.33 0.68 -14.37
CA GLY A 586 -6.65 1.21 -14.74
C GLY A 586 -7.63 0.08 -15.11
N THR A 587 -7.18 -0.90 -15.87
CA THR A 587 -7.98 -2.09 -16.22
C THR A 587 -8.26 -2.97 -15.01
N GLN A 588 -7.28 -3.19 -14.12
CA GLN A 588 -7.50 -3.96 -12.89
C GLN A 588 -8.46 -3.26 -11.92
N LEU A 589 -8.41 -1.93 -11.83
CA LEU A 589 -9.33 -1.14 -10.98
C LEU A 589 -10.77 -1.29 -11.42
N THR A 590 -11.06 -1.31 -12.71
CA THR A 590 -12.42 -1.55 -13.22
C THR A 590 -12.93 -2.94 -12.83
N MET A 591 -12.05 -3.96 -12.79
CA MET A 591 -12.40 -5.30 -12.34
C MET A 591 -12.66 -5.40 -10.83
N ARG A 592 -11.91 -4.65 -10.00
CA ARG A 592 -12.07 -4.68 -8.54
C ARG A 592 -13.40 -4.12 -8.04
N THR A 593 -14.06 -3.23 -8.77
CA THR A 593 -15.38 -2.69 -8.41
C THR A 593 -16.45 -3.77 -8.28
N PHE A 594 -16.31 -4.87 -9.03
CA PHE A 594 -17.17 -6.04 -8.98
C PHE A 594 -17.18 -6.71 -7.59
N HIS A 595 -16.03 -6.75 -6.90
CA HIS A 595 -15.89 -7.43 -5.60
C HIS A 595 -16.45 -6.62 -4.41
N ALA A 596 -16.75 -5.33 -4.59
CA ALA A 596 -17.32 -4.50 -3.52
C ALA A 596 -18.82 -4.76 -3.29
N GLY A 597 -19.52 -5.39 -4.24
CA GLY A 597 -20.89 -5.82 -4.09
C GLY A 597 -21.92 -4.69 -3.93
N GLY A 598 -21.60 -3.47 -4.37
CA GLY A 598 -22.49 -2.30 -4.29
C GLY A 598 -22.58 -1.66 -2.91
N VAL A 599 -21.72 -2.02 -1.96
CA VAL A 599 -21.63 -1.35 -0.66
C VAL A 599 -21.10 0.06 -0.86
N ALA A 600 -21.78 1.05 -0.27
CA ALA A 600 -21.33 2.43 -0.33
C ALA A 600 -20.01 2.58 0.46
N SER A 601 -18.97 3.02 -0.22
CA SER A 601 -17.69 3.41 0.40
C SER A 601 -17.48 4.90 0.21
N GLY A 602 -16.82 5.55 1.16
CA GLY A 602 -16.56 7.00 1.12
C GLY A 602 -15.70 7.43 -0.07
N SER A 603 -14.89 6.50 -0.62
CA SER A 603 -14.15 6.67 -1.87
C SER A 603 -14.86 5.88 -2.97
N ASP A 604 -15.54 6.54 -3.87
CA ASP A 604 -16.15 5.91 -5.05
C ASP A 604 -15.04 5.52 -6.04
N ILE A 605 -14.62 4.26 -5.99
CA ILE A 605 -13.60 3.66 -6.87
C ILE A 605 -13.96 3.87 -8.35
N THR A 606 -15.26 4.02 -8.66
CA THR A 606 -15.74 4.21 -10.03
C THR A 606 -15.47 5.60 -10.59
N GLN A 607 -15.13 6.58 -9.75
CA GLN A 607 -14.78 7.94 -10.17
C GLN A 607 -13.29 8.08 -10.54
N GLY A 608 -12.45 7.15 -10.17
CA GLY A 608 -11.00 7.25 -10.38
C GLY A 608 -10.60 7.30 -11.86
N LEU A 609 -11.05 6.32 -12.67
CA LEU A 609 -10.69 6.24 -14.10
C LEU A 609 -11.17 7.45 -14.92
N PRO A 610 -12.42 7.94 -14.79
CA PRO A 610 -12.84 9.16 -15.47
C PRO A 610 -12.00 10.39 -15.10
N ARG A 611 -11.55 10.49 -13.84
CA ARG A 611 -10.68 11.58 -13.41
C ARG A 611 -9.30 11.51 -14.06
N ILE A 612 -8.73 10.32 -14.15
CA ILE A 612 -7.46 10.10 -14.84
C ILE A 612 -7.57 10.47 -16.34
N GLU A 613 -8.68 10.08 -16.97
CA GLU A 613 -8.97 10.44 -18.36
C GLU A 613 -9.12 11.98 -18.53
N GLU A 614 -9.82 12.64 -17.63
CA GLU A 614 -9.94 14.11 -17.63
C GLU A 614 -8.58 14.80 -17.52
N LEU A 615 -7.67 14.27 -16.65
CA LEU A 615 -6.34 14.85 -16.46
C LEU A 615 -5.46 14.68 -17.69
N PHE A 616 -5.34 13.46 -18.24
CA PHE A 616 -4.48 13.19 -19.39
C PHE A 616 -5.02 13.76 -20.71
N GLU A 617 -6.30 14.04 -20.81
CA GLU A 617 -6.88 14.71 -21.96
C GLU A 617 -7.07 16.23 -21.75
N ALA A 618 -6.70 16.74 -20.58
CA ALA A 618 -6.90 18.13 -20.18
C ALA A 618 -8.35 18.60 -20.38
N ARG A 619 -9.35 17.70 -20.19
CA ARG A 619 -10.77 18.02 -20.30
C ARG A 619 -11.21 18.91 -19.15
N ARG A 620 -12.18 19.76 -19.41
CA ARG A 620 -12.83 20.55 -18.36
C ARG A 620 -13.62 19.64 -17.40
N PRO A 621 -13.30 19.61 -16.10
CA PRO A 621 -14.01 18.77 -15.14
C PRO A 621 -15.50 19.14 -15.02
N LYS A 622 -16.35 18.18 -14.64
CA LYS A 622 -17.80 18.44 -14.43
C LYS A 622 -18.05 19.37 -13.24
N GLY A 623 -17.24 19.32 -12.19
CA GLY A 623 -17.31 20.21 -11.03
C GLY A 623 -16.06 21.08 -10.95
N VAL A 624 -16.00 22.16 -11.76
CA VAL A 624 -14.82 23.04 -11.82
C VAL A 624 -14.72 23.89 -10.57
N ALA A 625 -13.57 23.85 -9.90
CA ALA A 625 -13.21 24.78 -8.85
C ALA A 625 -12.87 26.15 -9.45
N ILE A 626 -13.33 27.23 -8.83
CA ILE A 626 -12.90 28.59 -9.16
C ILE A 626 -11.53 28.79 -8.49
N ILE A 627 -10.54 29.24 -9.25
CA ILE A 627 -9.17 29.48 -8.78
C ILE A 627 -8.84 30.96 -8.79
N SER A 628 -7.91 31.36 -7.91
CA SER A 628 -7.43 32.73 -7.85
C SER A 628 -6.44 33.03 -8.99
N GLU A 629 -6.62 34.16 -9.67
CA GLU A 629 -5.65 34.64 -10.66
C GLU A 629 -4.56 35.54 -10.04
N ILE A 630 -4.80 36.04 -8.83
CA ILE A 630 -3.86 36.88 -8.06
C ILE A 630 -3.64 36.25 -6.68
N GLU A 631 -2.50 36.50 -6.08
CA GLU A 631 -2.23 36.16 -4.69
C GLU A 631 -2.70 37.28 -3.78
N GLY A 632 -3.14 36.95 -2.56
CA GLY A 632 -3.56 37.95 -1.62
C GLY A 632 -4.49 37.47 -0.52
N THR A 633 -4.98 38.40 0.26
CA THR A 633 -5.89 38.15 1.37
C THR A 633 -7.34 38.05 0.90
N VAL A 634 -8.03 37.04 1.39
CA VAL A 634 -9.41 36.72 1.03
C VAL A 634 -10.39 37.52 1.91
N ARG A 635 -11.42 38.10 1.28
CA ARG A 635 -12.62 38.63 1.95
C ARG A 635 -13.87 37.98 1.35
N VAL A 636 -14.68 37.39 2.20
CA VAL A 636 -15.91 36.73 1.79
C VAL A 636 -17.08 37.67 2.04
N ASN A 637 -17.73 38.10 0.97
CA ASN A 637 -18.93 38.94 1.03
C ASN A 637 -20.18 38.09 0.74
N GLU A 638 -20.94 37.74 1.76
CA GLU A 638 -22.22 37.04 1.60
C GLU A 638 -23.38 38.03 1.71
N SER A 639 -24.12 38.23 0.61
CA SER A 639 -25.40 38.92 0.60
C SER A 639 -26.51 37.92 0.26
N LYS A 640 -27.77 38.27 0.60
CA LYS A 640 -28.96 37.42 0.34
C LYS A 640 -29.15 37.05 -1.14
N GLN A 641 -28.49 37.72 -2.06
CA GLN A 641 -28.64 37.51 -3.51
C GLN A 641 -27.37 37.11 -4.24
N LYS A 642 -26.17 37.34 -3.66
CA LYS A 642 -24.88 37.05 -4.29
C LYS A 642 -23.84 36.62 -3.25
N ARG A 643 -23.06 35.61 -3.59
CA ARG A 643 -21.84 35.24 -2.86
C ARG A 643 -20.67 35.70 -3.70
N GLU A 644 -19.82 36.55 -3.15
CA GLU A 644 -18.66 37.10 -3.82
C GLU A 644 -17.44 36.95 -2.90
N VAL A 645 -16.34 36.49 -3.47
CA VAL A 645 -15.04 36.45 -2.81
C VAL A 645 -14.15 37.51 -3.45
N VAL A 646 -13.65 38.40 -2.65
CA VAL A 646 -12.74 39.48 -3.08
C VAL A 646 -11.35 39.10 -2.57
N ILE A 647 -10.36 39.01 -3.46
CA ILE A 647 -8.97 38.80 -3.13
C ILE A 647 -8.24 40.12 -3.38
N THR A 648 -7.56 40.59 -2.35
CA THR A 648 -6.77 41.83 -2.40
C THR A 648 -5.29 41.50 -2.20
N ASN A 649 -4.46 41.95 -3.14
CA ASN A 649 -3.02 41.96 -2.98
C ASN A 649 -2.59 43.32 -2.45
N ASP A 650 -2.18 43.35 -1.19
CA ASP A 650 -1.80 44.61 -0.53
C ASP A 650 -0.48 45.19 -1.07
N GLU A 651 0.40 44.33 -1.68
CA GLU A 651 1.68 44.77 -2.24
C GLU A 651 1.54 45.43 -3.64
N LEU A 652 0.65 44.90 -4.50
CA LEU A 652 0.43 45.37 -5.84
C LEU A 652 -0.76 46.34 -5.96
N GLY A 653 -1.60 46.44 -4.92
CA GLY A 653 -2.79 47.28 -4.91
C GLY A 653 -3.91 46.76 -5.85
N GLU A 654 -3.84 45.49 -6.26
CA GLU A 654 -4.84 44.86 -7.12
C GLU A 654 -5.91 44.14 -6.29
N ALA A 655 -7.18 44.31 -6.69
CA ALA A 655 -8.27 43.56 -6.10
C ALA A 655 -9.13 42.90 -7.18
N LYS A 656 -9.41 41.62 -7.04
CA LYS A 656 -10.24 40.86 -7.98
C LYS A 656 -11.42 40.20 -7.27
N THR A 657 -12.61 40.34 -7.84
CA THR A 657 -13.86 39.81 -7.29
C THR A 657 -14.29 38.61 -8.08
N TYR A 658 -14.54 37.48 -7.37
CA TYR A 658 -15.03 36.24 -7.92
C TYR A 658 -16.45 35.98 -7.48
N SER A 659 -17.39 35.86 -8.46
CA SER A 659 -18.77 35.50 -8.18
C SER A 659 -18.91 33.99 -8.04
N ILE A 660 -19.46 33.51 -6.91
CA ILE A 660 -19.63 32.13 -6.61
C ILE A 660 -21.06 31.68 -6.83
N PRO A 661 -21.30 30.62 -7.64
CA PRO A 661 -22.63 30.08 -7.86
C PRO A 661 -23.29 29.60 -6.56
N TYR A 662 -24.60 29.78 -6.45
CA TYR A 662 -25.37 29.23 -5.33
C TYR A 662 -25.28 27.72 -5.31
N GLY A 663 -24.81 27.14 -4.19
CA GLY A 663 -24.56 25.69 -4.04
C GLY A 663 -23.10 25.25 -4.17
N ALA A 664 -22.18 26.11 -4.61
CA ALA A 664 -20.75 25.81 -4.52
C ALA A 664 -20.28 26.01 -3.09
N SER A 665 -19.54 25.01 -2.56
CA SER A 665 -18.90 25.08 -1.25
C SER A 665 -17.64 25.91 -1.33
N ILE A 666 -17.53 26.94 -0.47
CA ILE A 666 -16.34 27.78 -0.36
C ILE A 666 -15.33 27.05 0.54
N ARG A 667 -14.08 26.96 0.08
CA ARG A 667 -12.98 26.28 0.80
C ARG A 667 -12.19 27.25 1.69
N VAL A 668 -12.28 28.55 1.41
CA VAL A 668 -11.48 29.59 2.06
C VAL A 668 -12.32 30.37 3.07
N HIS A 669 -11.66 30.86 4.11
CA HIS A 669 -12.29 31.69 5.13
C HIS A 669 -11.87 33.15 4.99
N ASP A 670 -12.63 34.01 5.64
CA ASP A 670 -12.33 35.45 5.64
C ASP A 670 -11.00 35.71 6.40
N GLY A 671 -10.07 36.38 5.72
CA GLY A 671 -8.72 36.65 6.25
C GLY A 671 -7.65 35.63 5.86
N ASP A 672 -8.01 34.54 5.16
CA ASP A 672 -6.99 33.59 4.68
C ASP A 672 -6.13 34.21 3.57
N TYR A 673 -4.85 33.83 3.52
CA TYR A 673 -3.97 34.17 2.40
C TYR A 673 -4.00 33.07 1.35
N ILE A 674 -4.25 33.41 0.10
CA ILE A 674 -4.26 32.51 -1.04
C ILE A 674 -3.11 32.84 -1.98
N GLU A 675 -2.39 31.82 -2.42
CA GLU A 675 -1.41 31.91 -3.48
C GLU A 675 -2.08 31.97 -4.86
N LYS A 676 -1.38 32.52 -5.83
CA LYS A 676 -1.79 32.51 -7.24
C LYS A 676 -2.05 31.08 -7.73
N GLY A 677 -3.25 30.82 -8.29
CA GLY A 677 -3.69 29.47 -8.69
C GLY A 677 -4.36 28.67 -7.59
N GLY A 678 -4.49 29.19 -6.36
CA GLY A 678 -5.17 28.52 -5.25
C GLY A 678 -6.68 28.36 -5.50
N ALA A 679 -7.28 27.25 -5.02
CA ALA A 679 -8.70 26.95 -5.17
C ALA A 679 -9.54 27.73 -4.16
N ILE A 680 -10.49 28.53 -4.64
CA ILE A 680 -11.45 29.30 -3.84
C ILE A 680 -12.64 28.40 -3.44
N THR A 681 -13.11 27.57 -4.36
CA THR A 681 -14.25 26.68 -4.13
C THR A 681 -13.82 25.21 -4.14
N ALA A 682 -14.62 24.36 -3.49
CA ALA A 682 -14.46 22.92 -3.60
C ALA A 682 -14.73 22.44 -5.04
N GLY A 683 -13.95 21.49 -5.51
CA GLY A 683 -14.07 20.94 -6.86
C GLY A 683 -12.70 20.61 -7.47
N SER A 684 -12.71 20.12 -8.68
CA SER A 684 -11.49 19.79 -9.44
C SER A 684 -11.01 21.01 -10.23
N ILE A 685 -9.72 21.28 -10.17
CA ILE A 685 -9.13 22.40 -10.93
C ILE A 685 -8.97 21.98 -12.39
N ASN A 686 -9.23 22.89 -13.31
CA ASN A 686 -8.98 22.68 -14.73
C ASN A 686 -7.49 22.89 -15.05
N PRO A 687 -6.79 21.92 -15.63
CA PRO A 687 -5.36 22.07 -15.97
C PRO A 687 -5.05 23.27 -16.88
N ASN A 688 -5.94 23.60 -17.82
CA ASN A 688 -5.78 24.74 -18.73
C ASN A 688 -5.76 26.08 -17.99
N ASP A 689 -6.52 26.21 -16.89
CA ASP A 689 -6.53 27.46 -16.11
C ASP A 689 -5.22 27.60 -15.31
N ILE A 690 -4.66 26.49 -14.78
CA ILE A 690 -3.35 26.50 -14.14
C ILE A 690 -2.27 26.87 -15.17
N LEU A 691 -2.33 26.31 -16.38
CA LEU A 691 -1.39 26.61 -17.45
C LEU A 691 -1.34 28.10 -17.78
N ARG A 692 -2.53 28.73 -17.87
CA ARG A 692 -2.67 30.16 -18.16
C ARG A 692 -2.16 31.05 -17.02
N ILE A 693 -2.37 30.64 -15.77
CA ILE A 693 -2.07 31.46 -14.57
C ILE A 693 -0.64 31.25 -14.10
N ASN A 694 -0.24 29.99 -13.86
CA ASN A 694 1.03 29.65 -13.21
C ASN A 694 2.09 29.08 -14.16
N GLY A 695 1.73 28.81 -15.43
CA GLY A 695 2.64 28.29 -16.42
C GLY A 695 2.79 26.76 -16.45
N PRO A 696 3.65 26.23 -17.34
CA PRO A 696 3.75 24.79 -17.61
C PRO A 696 4.31 23.97 -16.44
N ASP A 697 5.24 24.52 -15.66
CA ASP A 697 5.88 23.78 -14.57
C ASP A 697 4.87 23.47 -13.44
N ALA A 698 3.98 24.43 -13.13
CA ALA A 698 2.92 24.24 -12.15
C ALA A 698 1.89 23.19 -12.61
N VAL A 699 1.60 23.11 -13.91
CA VAL A 699 0.71 22.08 -14.48
C VAL A 699 1.32 20.70 -14.34
N GLN A 700 2.63 20.56 -14.57
CA GLN A 700 3.33 19.29 -14.43
C GLN A 700 3.22 18.75 -13.00
N VAL A 701 3.49 19.59 -12.02
CA VAL A 701 3.38 19.22 -10.60
C VAL A 701 1.91 18.89 -10.24
N TYR A 702 0.95 19.68 -10.73
CA TYR A 702 -0.46 19.44 -10.48
C TYR A 702 -0.94 18.10 -11.05
N ILE A 703 -0.64 17.80 -12.33
CA ILE A 703 -1.04 16.54 -12.96
C ILE A 703 -0.42 15.35 -12.23
N THR A 704 0.88 15.41 -11.92
CA THR A 704 1.57 14.34 -11.19
C THR A 704 0.90 14.10 -9.84
N ARG A 705 0.64 15.15 -9.06
CA ARG A 705 -0.01 15.05 -7.75
C ARG A 705 -1.42 14.44 -7.83
N GLU A 706 -2.25 14.92 -8.76
CA GLU A 706 -3.63 14.43 -8.89
C GLU A 706 -3.71 12.99 -9.42
N VAL A 707 -2.83 12.60 -10.34
CA VAL A 707 -2.74 11.22 -10.83
C VAL A 707 -2.28 10.29 -9.71
N GLN A 708 -1.21 10.65 -8.98
CA GLN A 708 -0.74 9.88 -7.83
C GLN A 708 -1.82 9.74 -6.77
N ARG A 709 -2.48 10.84 -6.41
CA ARG A 709 -3.60 10.83 -5.47
C ARG A 709 -4.67 9.83 -5.89
N THR A 710 -5.07 9.85 -7.17
CA THR A 710 -6.14 8.99 -7.68
C THR A 710 -5.77 7.50 -7.62
N TYR A 711 -4.53 7.14 -7.96
CA TYR A 711 -4.07 5.74 -7.91
C TYR A 711 -3.80 5.27 -6.49
N ARG A 712 -3.16 6.09 -5.64
CA ARG A 712 -2.85 5.75 -4.25
C ARG A 712 -4.10 5.56 -3.39
N MET A 713 -5.15 6.38 -3.58
CA MET A 713 -6.45 6.17 -2.92
C MET A 713 -7.07 4.81 -3.23
N GLN A 714 -6.66 4.17 -4.32
CA GLN A 714 -7.10 2.84 -4.73
C GLN A 714 -6.09 1.73 -4.40
N GLY A 715 -5.01 2.07 -3.66
CA GLY A 715 -3.96 1.15 -3.25
C GLY A 715 -3.11 0.64 -4.42
N VAL A 716 -2.86 1.51 -5.41
CA VAL A 716 -2.00 1.23 -6.55
C VAL A 716 -0.84 2.20 -6.56
N ASP A 717 0.37 1.65 -6.60
CA ASP A 717 1.60 2.42 -6.66
C ASP A 717 2.11 2.51 -8.09
N ILE A 718 2.40 3.73 -8.55
CA ILE A 718 2.98 4.02 -9.86
C ILE A 718 4.14 5.00 -9.66
N ASN A 719 5.30 4.73 -10.24
CA ASN A 719 6.43 5.65 -10.11
C ASN A 719 6.18 6.94 -10.90
N ASP A 720 6.53 8.08 -10.32
CA ASP A 720 6.39 9.42 -10.92
C ASP A 720 6.97 9.54 -12.33
N LYS A 721 8.05 8.80 -12.65
CA LYS A 721 8.69 8.80 -13.98
C LYS A 721 7.69 8.59 -15.11
N HIS A 722 6.74 7.67 -14.93
CA HIS A 722 5.77 7.32 -15.95
C HIS A 722 4.81 8.48 -16.22
N VAL A 723 4.35 9.14 -15.16
CA VAL A 723 3.50 10.33 -15.26
C VAL A 723 4.28 11.49 -15.87
N GLU A 724 5.54 11.70 -15.45
CA GLU A 724 6.42 12.75 -16.00
C GLU A 724 6.65 12.59 -17.50
N VAL A 725 6.88 11.36 -18.00
CA VAL A 725 7.07 11.09 -19.43
C VAL A 725 5.84 11.50 -20.23
N ILE A 726 4.65 11.12 -19.77
CA ILE A 726 3.39 11.48 -20.47
C ILE A 726 3.16 13.00 -20.40
N THR A 727 3.31 13.59 -19.22
CA THR A 727 3.09 15.05 -19.04
C THR A 727 4.06 15.88 -19.87
N ARG A 728 5.33 15.46 -20.00
CA ARG A 728 6.29 16.09 -20.90
C ARG A 728 5.81 16.07 -22.36
N GLN A 729 5.23 14.94 -22.81
CA GLN A 729 4.69 14.84 -24.18
C GLN A 729 3.44 15.69 -24.37
N MET A 730 2.58 15.85 -23.36
CA MET A 730 1.42 16.72 -23.42
C MET A 730 1.81 18.20 -23.61
N LEU A 731 2.90 18.64 -22.98
CA LEU A 731 3.39 20.01 -23.01
C LEU A 731 4.50 20.24 -24.06
N ARG A 732 4.67 19.31 -25.00
CA ARG A 732 5.74 19.38 -26.00
C ARG A 732 5.54 20.47 -27.05
N LYS A 733 4.31 20.75 -27.43
CA LYS A 733 3.97 21.67 -28.50
C LYS A 733 3.61 23.06 -27.99
N VAL A 734 4.07 24.09 -28.72
CA VAL A 734 3.70 25.49 -28.52
C VAL A 734 3.16 26.06 -29.82
N ARG A 735 2.23 26.98 -29.72
CA ARG A 735 1.67 27.71 -30.87
C ARG A 735 2.33 29.06 -30.99
N ILE A 736 2.92 29.34 -32.15
CA ILE A 736 3.59 30.59 -32.42
C ILE A 736 2.55 31.72 -32.59
N GLU A 737 2.66 32.78 -31.80
CA GLU A 737 1.80 33.95 -31.88
C GLU A 737 2.47 35.05 -32.71
N ASP A 738 3.75 35.31 -32.47
CA ASP A 738 4.56 36.24 -33.22
C ASP A 738 5.91 35.59 -33.54
N THR A 739 6.40 35.77 -34.77
CA THR A 739 7.64 35.15 -35.25
C THR A 739 8.89 35.94 -34.91
N GLY A 740 8.77 37.23 -34.56
CA GLY A 740 9.94 38.07 -34.42
C GLY A 740 10.84 37.96 -35.64
N ASP A 741 12.16 37.87 -35.42
CA ASP A 741 13.19 37.69 -36.47
C ASP A 741 13.60 36.21 -36.65
N THR A 742 12.73 35.26 -36.27
CA THR A 742 13.00 33.82 -36.43
C THR A 742 12.38 33.27 -37.71
N ASP A 743 12.85 32.09 -38.17
CA ASP A 743 12.33 31.39 -39.35
C ASP A 743 11.00 30.61 -39.07
N LEU A 744 10.34 30.87 -37.95
CA LEU A 744 9.10 30.19 -37.54
C LEU A 744 7.88 30.79 -38.26
N LEU A 745 6.79 30.00 -38.38
CA LEU A 745 5.58 30.44 -39.05
C LEU A 745 4.49 30.80 -38.01
N ILE A 746 3.83 31.93 -38.18
CA ILE A 746 2.70 32.38 -37.33
C ILE A 746 1.59 31.32 -37.34
N GLY A 747 1.09 30.96 -36.14
CA GLY A 747 0.01 29.99 -35.93
C GLY A 747 0.43 28.52 -36.09
N SER A 748 1.67 28.21 -36.41
CA SER A 748 2.18 26.85 -36.48
C SER A 748 2.36 26.25 -35.07
N LEU A 749 2.26 24.92 -34.99
CA LEU A 749 2.59 24.13 -33.80
C LEU A 749 4.02 23.63 -33.91
N THR A 750 4.90 24.16 -33.09
CA THR A 750 6.34 23.83 -33.09
C THR A 750 6.71 23.16 -31.78
N ASP A 751 7.76 22.34 -31.78
CA ASP A 751 8.28 21.75 -30.55
C ASP A 751 8.92 22.83 -29.66
N ARG A 752 8.67 22.78 -28.35
CA ARG A 752 9.19 23.78 -27.39
C ARG A 752 10.70 23.95 -27.45
N LEU A 753 11.44 22.85 -27.65
CA LEU A 753 12.90 22.90 -27.75
C LEU A 753 13.37 23.59 -29.07
N GLU A 754 12.69 23.33 -30.19
CA GLU A 754 12.98 24.01 -31.46
C GLU A 754 12.67 25.51 -31.37
N PHE A 755 11.59 25.88 -30.65
CA PHE A 755 11.23 27.25 -30.38
C PHE A 755 12.29 27.97 -29.53
N ASP A 756 12.75 27.32 -28.44
CA ASP A 756 13.78 27.86 -27.56
C ASP A 756 15.10 28.03 -28.30
N GLU A 757 15.50 27.06 -29.15
CA GLU A 757 16.69 27.17 -29.99
C GLU A 757 16.61 28.29 -31.05
N ALA A 758 15.42 28.44 -31.66
CA ALA A 758 15.21 29.52 -32.63
C ALA A 758 15.31 30.90 -31.95
N ASN A 759 14.82 31.04 -30.72
CA ASN A 759 14.94 32.25 -29.93
C ASN A 759 16.38 32.50 -29.45
N GLU A 760 17.14 31.46 -29.07
CA GLU A 760 18.56 31.62 -28.75
C GLU A 760 19.37 32.11 -29.95
N LEU A 761 19.12 31.51 -31.12
CA LEU A 761 19.76 31.96 -32.38
C LEU A 761 19.39 33.39 -32.77
N ALA A 762 18.12 33.80 -32.55
CA ALA A 762 17.69 35.17 -32.80
C ALA A 762 18.35 36.13 -31.80
N ARG A 763 18.47 35.74 -30.51
CA ARG A 763 19.17 36.52 -29.49
C ARG A 763 20.65 36.70 -29.78
N GLU A 764 21.35 35.64 -30.23
CA GLU A 764 22.77 35.69 -30.65
C GLU A 764 22.97 36.64 -31.85
N LYS A 765 22.00 36.70 -32.74
CA LYS A 765 22.02 37.64 -33.90
C LYS A 765 21.54 39.05 -33.54
N GLY A 766 21.09 39.30 -32.31
CA GLY A 766 20.58 40.60 -31.86
C GLY A 766 19.20 40.94 -32.40
N GLY A 767 18.41 39.96 -32.87
CA GLY A 767 17.06 40.10 -33.38
C GLY A 767 15.98 40.00 -32.31
N ALA A 768 14.72 40.26 -32.69
CA ALA A 768 13.57 40.09 -31.84
C ALA A 768 13.21 38.62 -31.68
N GLU A 769 12.91 38.23 -30.44
CA GLU A 769 12.49 36.85 -30.10
C GLU A 769 11.06 36.59 -30.58
N ALA A 770 10.78 35.35 -30.97
CA ALA A 770 9.40 34.90 -31.23
C ALA A 770 8.62 34.71 -29.92
N THR A 771 7.32 34.95 -29.98
CA THR A 771 6.40 34.69 -28.84
C THR A 771 5.49 33.51 -29.16
N ALA A 772 5.22 32.66 -28.16
CA ALA A 772 4.35 31.50 -28.32
C ALA A 772 3.50 31.29 -27.10
N SER A 773 2.30 30.76 -27.31
CA SER A 773 1.42 30.29 -26.25
C SER A 773 1.53 28.77 -26.10
N PRO A 774 1.56 28.24 -24.86
CA PRO A 774 1.49 26.82 -24.65
C PRO A 774 0.13 26.26 -25.07
N VAL A 775 0.11 25.05 -25.63
CA VAL A 775 -1.12 24.40 -26.16
C VAL A 775 -1.46 23.19 -25.32
#